data_4b16961326b30274a26237537ab42931
#
_entry.id   4b16961326b30274a26237537ab42931
#
_cell.length_a   1.000
_cell.length_b   1.000
_cell.length_c   1.000
_cell.angle_alpha   90.00
_cell.angle_beta   90.00
_cell.angle_gamma   90.00
#
_symmetry.space_group_name_H-M   'P 1'
#
loop_
_entity.id
_entity.type
_entity.pdbx_description
1 polymer ?
#
loop_
_entity_poly.entity_id
_entity_poly.type
_entity_poly.pdbx_seq_one_letter_code
_entity_poly.pdbx_strand_id
1 'polypeptide(L)'
;MKKRNQIISSLIVIALTTSITNTFAYADDKKTNDKINTKTYNKQLNELDEATLKLEQIKVTTGAAAFINPIEDNDNDKIFKENDKESITIKTSARTLDEYLKSKLPRNNRRVKRYSSLSLFQSNKEDIKARLKDGMENYKTNIDIKDLIDLDDINNNSNKILDLYFDVIYENPQIFYCNPTSVKFDNCTYNPSTGKLNSCNIKVNYEYSNDVIDKMRENLNNKINYIKKNYLDECLTDLEIEYAIHDYITQNCTYDKDNYDKKTIPNISHTSYGALINQIAVCDGYSKATMLLLNEYGIEAGIVTNDSHAWNYVNIDGNYYQTDLTWDDPTPETNKITYKNFNCSDNVMRKIHPWTSTIPESCTDTTFDDLFRIINGNSVNGKNSVRIKDKLYYLEGTDLWKCNLDGSDKTLFSKNITQSANMVNLVTNDNDIYYLSELEIKKINTNDKKIDTFKNLSDEFSFTSGRYSVQFYIKNSKLNIRFGQSKNDSNLKFTTKEYELKATPEKSDDKPENIVKVDKSSLIAIYDHNKDKVKGTFTDETWNTFLQSLNQAKNILDRDDATQLDINNALSNLQTSINNLKDKPKNIVKVDKSSLIAIYDHNKDRVKGAFTDETWNTFLQSLNQAKNILDRDDTTQLDINNALSNLQTSINNLKDKPKNIVKVDKSSLIAIYDHNKDKV
;
A
#
# COMPACT_ATOMS: atom_id res chain seq x y z
N MET A 1 29.81 13.80 11.78
CA MET A 1 30.09 12.39 11.40
C MET A 1 29.23 11.86 10.25
N LYS A 2 27.89 12.07 10.20
CA LYS A 2 27.04 11.57 9.08
C LYS A 2 27.43 12.07 7.66
N LYS A 3 27.76 13.33 7.47
CA LYS A 3 28.19 13.85 6.15
C LYS A 3 29.54 13.31 5.66
N ARG A 4 30.42 12.94 6.56
CA ARG A 4 31.74 12.38 6.21
C ARG A 4 31.64 10.94 5.71
N ASN A 5 30.71 10.17 6.24
CA ASN A 5 30.46 8.79 5.80
C ASN A 5 29.74 8.70 4.44
N GLN A 6 28.87 9.65 4.11
CA GLN A 6 28.24 9.71 2.76
C GLN A 6 29.26 10.05 1.66
N ILE A 7 30.22 10.93 1.94
CA ILE A 7 31.28 11.29 0.97
C ILE A 7 32.25 10.11 0.78
N ILE A 8 32.56 9.38 1.83
CA ILE A 8 33.46 8.19 1.75
C ILE A 8 32.77 7.07 0.97
N SER A 9 31.46 6.81 1.17
CA SER A 9 30.72 5.80 0.42
C SER A 9 30.62 6.16 -1.08
N SER A 10 30.40 7.42 -1.42
CA SER A 10 30.35 7.89 -2.81
C SER A 10 31.71 7.81 -3.50
N LEU A 11 32.81 8.08 -2.79
CA LEU A 11 34.17 8.00 -3.32
C LEU A 11 34.64 6.55 -3.54
N ILE A 12 34.21 5.61 -2.70
CA ILE A 12 34.53 4.19 -2.86
C ILE A 12 33.77 3.59 -4.06
N VAL A 13 32.52 3.98 -4.30
CA VAL A 13 31.74 3.54 -5.47
C VAL A 13 32.36 4.07 -6.77
N ILE A 14 32.81 5.34 -6.80
CA ILE A 14 33.46 5.95 -7.97
C ILE A 14 34.85 5.30 -8.21
N ALA A 15 35.61 4.97 -7.18
CA ALA A 15 36.90 4.32 -7.30
C ALA A 15 36.79 2.86 -7.80
N LEU A 16 35.76 2.11 -7.37
CA LEU A 16 35.53 0.75 -7.83
C LEU A 16 35.01 0.70 -9.28
N THR A 17 34.12 1.61 -9.68
CA THR A 17 33.61 1.67 -11.06
C THR A 17 34.68 2.11 -12.04
N THR A 18 35.57 3.04 -11.70
CA THR A 18 36.68 3.47 -12.55
C THR A 18 37.79 2.42 -12.66
N SER A 19 38.04 1.63 -11.62
CA SER A 19 39.02 0.52 -11.66
C SER A 19 38.52 -0.61 -12.59
N ILE A 20 37.23 -0.92 -12.58
CA ILE A 20 36.64 -1.99 -13.40
C ILE A 20 36.60 -1.58 -14.89
N THR A 21 36.24 -0.32 -15.19
CA THR A 21 36.22 0.16 -16.59
C THR A 21 37.60 0.23 -17.22
N ASN A 22 38.66 0.52 -16.45
CA ASN A 22 40.03 0.53 -16.96
C ASN A 22 40.57 -0.90 -17.21
N THR A 23 40.09 -1.93 -16.52
CA THR A 23 40.52 -3.32 -16.74
C THR A 23 39.89 -3.89 -18.03
N PHE A 24 38.68 -3.49 -18.39
CA PHE A 24 38.03 -3.93 -19.63
C PHE A 24 38.55 -3.24 -20.90
N ALA A 25 39.04 -2.00 -20.81
CA ALA A 25 39.61 -1.27 -21.94
C ALA A 25 41.01 -1.76 -22.35
N TYR A 26 41.70 -2.52 -21.48
CA TYR A 26 43.07 -3.00 -21.73
C TYR A 26 43.15 -4.44 -22.29
N ALA A 27 42.03 -5.16 -22.31
CA ALA A 27 42.00 -6.57 -22.77
C ALA A 27 41.86 -6.73 -24.27
N ASP A 28 41.51 -5.68 -25.02
CA ASP A 28 41.17 -5.78 -26.46
C ASP A 28 42.38 -5.49 -27.39
N ASP A 29 43.55 -5.12 -26.86
CA ASP A 29 44.66 -4.63 -27.73
C ASP A 29 45.95 -5.48 -27.72
N LYS A 30 45.98 -6.70 -27.16
CA LYS A 30 47.10 -7.60 -27.32
C LYS A 30 46.71 -9.08 -27.49
N LYS A 31 46.83 -9.57 -28.73
CA LYS A 31 47.06 -10.98 -29.03
C LYS A 31 48.36 -11.41 -28.38
N THR A 32 48.32 -11.98 -27.18
CA THR A 32 49.36 -12.84 -26.64
C THR A 32 48.70 -13.94 -25.80
N ASN A 33 49.00 -15.15 -26.19
CA ASN A 33 48.67 -16.40 -25.51
C ASN A 33 49.24 -16.43 -24.10
N ASP A 34 48.49 -15.99 -23.11
CA ASP A 34 48.76 -16.34 -21.73
C ASP A 34 47.46 -16.89 -21.11
N LYS A 35 47.57 -18.13 -20.61
CA LYS A 35 46.50 -18.81 -19.88
C LYS A 35 46.17 -17.96 -18.65
N ILE A 36 45.09 -17.17 -18.78
CA ILE A 36 44.52 -16.46 -17.63
C ILE A 36 44.10 -17.49 -16.61
N ASN A 37 44.66 -17.36 -15.41
CA ASN A 37 44.40 -18.26 -14.31
C ASN A 37 42.91 -18.14 -13.87
N THR A 38 42.10 -19.04 -14.36
CA THR A 38 40.67 -19.14 -14.09
C THR A 38 40.30 -19.05 -12.62
N LYS A 39 41.20 -19.46 -11.74
CA LYS A 39 41.01 -19.39 -10.28
C LYS A 39 41.03 -17.96 -9.74
N THR A 40 41.88 -17.09 -10.30
CA THR A 40 41.97 -15.68 -9.91
C THR A 40 40.78 -14.89 -10.46
N TYR A 41 40.35 -15.20 -11.68
CA TYR A 41 39.16 -14.59 -12.31
C TYR A 41 37.86 -14.94 -11.58
N ASN A 42 37.67 -16.20 -11.22
CA ASN A 42 36.50 -16.65 -10.45
C ASN A 42 36.49 -16.11 -9.01
N LYS A 43 37.65 -15.86 -8.42
CA LYS A 43 37.75 -15.23 -7.10
C LYS A 43 37.33 -13.75 -7.15
N GLN A 44 37.75 -13.02 -8.19
CA GLN A 44 37.37 -11.62 -8.39
C GLN A 44 35.88 -11.46 -8.73
N LEU A 45 35.27 -12.39 -9.47
CA LEU A 45 33.85 -12.43 -9.74
C LEU A 45 33.00 -12.69 -8.49
N ASN A 46 33.45 -13.64 -7.65
CA ASN A 46 32.75 -13.90 -6.38
C ASN A 46 32.86 -12.71 -5.41
N GLU A 47 33.99 -11.99 -5.38
CA GLU A 47 34.13 -10.76 -4.60
C GLU A 47 33.28 -9.61 -5.14
N LEU A 48 33.05 -9.57 -6.44
CA LEU A 48 32.15 -8.59 -7.10
C LEU A 48 30.66 -8.89 -6.82
N ASP A 49 30.27 -10.17 -6.89
CA ASP A 49 28.93 -10.62 -6.54
C ASP A 49 28.60 -10.37 -5.06
N GLU A 50 29.55 -10.65 -4.15
CA GLU A 50 29.41 -10.30 -2.74
C GLU A 50 29.31 -8.78 -2.49
N ALA A 51 30.04 -7.97 -3.24
CA ALA A 51 29.98 -6.52 -3.11
C ALA A 51 28.65 -5.96 -3.65
N THR A 52 28.13 -6.54 -4.73
CA THR A 52 26.83 -6.15 -5.32
C THR A 52 25.68 -6.55 -4.39
N LEU A 53 25.73 -7.76 -3.81
CA LEU A 53 24.76 -8.22 -2.81
C LEU A 53 24.77 -7.34 -1.55
N LYS A 54 25.95 -6.94 -1.07
CA LYS A 54 26.07 -6.01 0.06
C LYS A 54 25.55 -4.61 -0.24
N LEU A 55 25.72 -4.11 -1.48
CA LEU A 55 25.19 -2.82 -1.91
C LEU A 55 23.67 -2.85 -2.06
N GLU A 56 23.11 -3.95 -2.56
CA GLU A 56 21.67 -4.16 -2.62
C GLU A 56 21.07 -4.30 -1.22
N GLN A 57 21.71 -5.03 -0.31
CA GLN A 57 21.31 -5.12 1.11
C GLN A 57 21.35 -3.75 1.82
N ILE A 58 22.34 -2.90 1.52
CA ILE A 58 22.39 -1.53 2.06
C ILE A 58 21.24 -0.66 1.53
N LYS A 59 20.84 -0.84 0.26
CA LYS A 59 19.67 -0.15 -0.32
C LYS A 59 18.37 -0.61 0.34
N VAL A 60 18.23 -1.90 0.60
CA VAL A 60 17.06 -2.48 1.26
C VAL A 60 16.97 -2.02 2.73
N THR A 61 18.07 -2.05 3.48
CA THR A 61 18.09 -1.63 4.90
C THR A 61 17.87 -0.13 5.10
N THR A 62 18.26 0.72 4.13
CA THR A 62 17.95 2.17 4.20
C THR A 62 16.55 2.51 3.73
N GLY A 63 15.88 1.63 2.99
CA GLY A 63 14.50 1.79 2.53
C GLY A 63 13.44 1.38 3.55
N ALA A 64 13.79 0.44 4.46
CA ALA A 64 12.87 -0.06 5.48
C ALA A 64 12.34 1.01 6.48
N ALA A 65 13.01 2.16 6.56
CA ALA A 65 12.55 3.28 7.39
C ALA A 65 11.39 4.09 6.78
N ALA A 66 10.85 3.66 5.63
CA ALA A 66 9.80 4.39 4.93
C ALA A 66 8.37 3.96 5.30
N PHE A 67 8.21 2.91 6.09
CA PHE A 67 6.91 2.53 6.61
C PHE A 67 6.54 3.44 7.78
N ILE A 68 5.62 4.36 7.52
CA ILE A 68 4.72 5.06 8.44
C ILE A 68 5.39 6.01 9.44
N ASN A 69 5.03 7.31 9.36
CA ASN A 69 5.10 8.18 10.52
C ASN A 69 4.11 7.65 11.56
N PRO A 70 4.54 7.28 12.76
CA PRO A 70 3.62 7.01 13.83
C PRO A 70 2.94 8.31 14.23
N ILE A 71 1.63 8.33 14.23
CA ILE A 71 0.89 9.27 15.07
C ILE A 71 1.26 8.85 16.48
N GLU A 72 2.04 9.69 17.18
CA GLU A 72 2.32 9.52 18.58
C GLU A 72 1.00 9.73 19.35
N ASP A 73 0.26 8.66 19.58
CA ASP A 73 -0.69 8.58 20.68
C ASP A 73 0.00 7.86 21.83
N ASN A 74 0.68 8.68 22.65
CA ASN A 74 1.13 8.30 23.98
C ASN A 74 -0.10 8.26 24.90
N ASP A 75 -0.82 7.15 24.91
CA ASP A 75 -1.73 6.87 26.02
C ASP A 75 -1.44 5.48 26.58
N ASN A 76 -0.79 5.50 27.73
CA ASN A 76 -0.56 4.34 28.58
C ASN A 76 -1.91 3.68 28.94
N ASP A 77 -1.98 2.38 28.71
CA ASP A 77 -3.05 1.49 29.16
C ASP A 77 -3.31 1.69 30.68
N LYS A 78 -4.31 2.48 31.01
CA LYS A 78 -4.86 2.53 32.36
C LYS A 78 -6.32 2.13 32.32
N ILE A 79 -6.61 1.00 32.95
CA ILE A 79 -7.96 0.55 33.23
C ILE A 79 -8.51 1.49 34.32
N PHE A 80 -9.47 2.35 33.97
CA PHE A 80 -10.21 3.14 34.92
C PHE A 80 -11.45 2.36 35.38
N LYS A 81 -11.50 2.03 36.68
CA LYS A 81 -12.72 1.51 37.29
C LYS A 81 -13.63 2.69 37.62
N GLU A 82 -14.70 2.87 36.87
CA GLU A 82 -15.85 3.68 37.30
C GLU A 82 -16.81 2.72 38.04
N ASN A 83 -17.02 2.98 39.34
CA ASN A 83 -17.97 2.24 40.15
C ASN A 83 -19.41 2.62 39.77
N ASP A 84 -20.29 1.59 39.73
CA ASP A 84 -21.74 1.63 39.55
C ASP A 84 -22.31 1.64 38.10
N LYS A 85 -21.67 0.95 37.16
CA LYS A 85 -22.30 0.64 35.83
C LYS A 85 -22.46 -0.86 35.65
N GLU A 86 -23.60 -1.30 35.06
CA GLU A 86 -23.86 -2.69 34.65
C GLU A 86 -22.86 -3.16 33.57
N SER A 87 -22.03 -2.26 33.06
CA SER A 87 -21.08 -2.55 31.97
C SER A 87 -19.86 -1.62 32.05
N ILE A 88 -18.66 -2.20 31.90
CA ILE A 88 -17.38 -1.49 31.84
C ILE A 88 -16.84 -1.57 30.41
N THR A 89 -16.38 -0.41 29.88
CA THR A 89 -15.74 -0.32 28.57
C THR A 89 -14.25 -0.64 28.67
N ILE A 90 -13.75 -1.52 27.82
CA ILE A 90 -12.34 -1.84 27.68
C ILE A 90 -11.72 -0.88 26.68
N LYS A 91 -10.64 -0.20 27.04
CA LYS A 91 -9.84 0.63 26.15
C LYS A 91 -8.58 -0.12 25.75
N THR A 92 -8.34 -0.24 24.47
CA THR A 92 -7.14 -0.85 23.89
C THR A 92 -6.53 0.09 22.85
N SER A 93 -5.21 -0.02 22.63
CA SER A 93 -4.53 0.68 21.53
C SER A 93 -4.90 0.04 20.16
N ALA A 94 -4.74 0.83 19.11
CA ALA A 94 -4.79 0.28 17.74
C ALA A 94 -3.56 -0.58 17.46
N ARG A 95 -3.72 -1.60 16.62
CA ARG A 95 -2.63 -2.44 16.11
C ARG A 95 -2.23 -1.96 14.72
N THR A 96 -0.97 -1.64 14.51
CA THR A 96 -0.46 -1.18 13.22
C THR A 96 0.13 -2.34 12.39
N LEU A 97 0.18 -2.15 11.07
CA LEU A 97 0.83 -3.10 10.18
C LEU A 97 2.31 -3.32 10.53
N ASP A 98 3.04 -2.23 10.86
CA ASP A 98 4.45 -2.31 11.25
C ASP A 98 4.66 -3.17 12.53
N GLU A 99 3.79 -3.01 13.53
CA GLU A 99 3.83 -3.85 14.72
C GLU A 99 3.47 -5.31 14.44
N TYR A 100 2.51 -5.55 13.52
CA TYR A 100 2.17 -6.89 13.05
C TYR A 100 3.38 -7.56 12.38
N LEU A 101 4.01 -6.92 11.41
CA LEU A 101 5.19 -7.44 10.71
C LEU A 101 6.34 -7.72 11.68
N LYS A 102 6.61 -6.79 12.61
CA LYS A 102 7.60 -6.99 13.69
C LYS A 102 7.27 -8.16 14.61
N SER A 103 5.99 -8.48 14.83
CA SER A 103 5.59 -9.61 15.68
C SER A 103 5.86 -10.97 15.06
N LYS A 104 5.97 -11.04 13.73
CA LYS A 104 6.32 -12.27 13.00
C LYS A 104 7.82 -12.60 13.09
N LEU A 105 8.67 -11.66 13.56
CA LEU A 105 10.10 -11.88 13.75
C LEU A 105 10.39 -12.87 14.90
N PRO A 106 11.40 -13.77 14.79
CA PRO A 106 11.71 -14.70 15.87
C PRO A 106 12.23 -13.94 17.09
N ARG A 107 11.55 -14.11 18.20
CA ARG A 107 12.01 -13.56 19.47
C ARG A 107 13.15 -14.44 19.99
N ASN A 108 14.35 -13.86 20.16
CA ASN A 108 15.45 -14.51 20.85
C ASN A 108 14.98 -15.10 22.18
N ASN A 109 15.12 -16.40 22.32
CA ASN A 109 14.71 -17.29 23.40
C ASN A 109 14.56 -16.62 24.77
N ARG A 110 13.33 -16.25 25.16
CA ARG A 110 12.93 -16.20 26.56
C ARG A 110 12.00 -17.37 26.83
N ARG A 111 12.37 -18.21 27.83
CA ARG A 111 11.57 -19.33 28.29
C ARG A 111 10.12 -18.91 28.51
N VAL A 112 9.23 -19.36 27.63
CA VAL A 112 7.78 -19.21 27.80
C VAL A 112 7.34 -20.17 28.90
N LYS A 113 6.77 -19.64 29.98
CA LYS A 113 6.05 -20.46 30.96
C LYS A 113 4.89 -21.16 30.23
N ARG A 114 4.89 -22.48 30.21
CA ARG A 114 3.74 -23.27 29.73
C ARG A 114 2.58 -23.02 30.66
N TYR A 115 1.53 -22.35 30.19
CA TYR A 115 0.22 -22.36 30.82
C TYR A 115 -0.57 -23.56 30.29
N SER A 116 -1.24 -24.25 31.20
CA SER A 116 -1.85 -25.56 30.98
C SER A 116 -3.28 -25.53 30.43
N SER A 117 -3.79 -24.40 29.97
CA SER A 117 -5.06 -24.30 29.24
C SER A 117 -4.89 -23.48 27.98
N LEU A 118 -5.35 -23.99 26.84
CA LEU A 118 -5.51 -23.18 25.64
C LEU A 118 -6.54 -22.06 25.96
N SER A 119 -6.21 -20.82 25.65
CA SER A 119 -7.16 -19.72 25.73
C SER A 119 -8.29 -19.93 24.71
N LEU A 120 -9.46 -19.36 24.95
CA LEU A 120 -10.60 -19.45 24.05
C LEU A 120 -10.23 -18.91 22.66
N PHE A 121 -9.47 -17.83 22.61
CA PHE A 121 -8.88 -17.27 21.39
C PHE A 121 -8.07 -18.32 20.58
N GLN A 122 -7.23 -19.12 21.25
CA GLN A 122 -6.41 -20.09 20.53
C GLN A 122 -7.21 -21.25 19.94
N SER A 123 -8.33 -21.64 20.57
CA SER A 123 -9.24 -22.65 20.03
C SER A 123 -10.09 -22.11 18.89
N ASN A 124 -10.40 -20.81 18.87
CA ASN A 124 -11.31 -20.17 17.92
C ASN A 124 -10.61 -19.29 16.88
N LYS A 125 -9.28 -19.41 16.73
CA LYS A 125 -8.48 -18.56 15.83
C LYS A 125 -9.03 -18.58 14.39
N GLU A 126 -9.30 -19.76 13.85
CA GLU A 126 -9.80 -19.90 12.49
C GLU A 126 -11.25 -19.41 12.35
N ASP A 127 -12.09 -19.58 13.38
CA ASP A 127 -13.45 -19.04 13.39
C ASP A 127 -13.46 -17.50 13.42
N ILE A 128 -12.50 -16.88 14.14
CA ILE A 128 -12.33 -15.43 14.12
C ILE A 128 -11.91 -14.97 12.73
N LYS A 129 -10.94 -15.62 12.08
CA LYS A 129 -10.51 -15.32 10.72
C LYS A 129 -11.66 -15.44 9.72
N ALA A 130 -12.43 -16.54 9.79
CA ALA A 130 -13.60 -16.74 8.93
C ALA A 130 -14.64 -15.63 9.11
N ARG A 131 -14.92 -15.24 10.38
CA ARG A 131 -15.85 -14.14 10.69
C ARG A 131 -15.36 -12.79 10.23
N LEU A 132 -14.06 -12.49 10.34
CA LEU A 132 -13.44 -11.29 9.80
C LEU A 132 -13.56 -11.26 8.28
N LYS A 133 -13.23 -12.36 7.59
CA LYS A 133 -13.36 -12.49 6.14
C LYS A 133 -14.80 -12.23 5.68
N ASP A 134 -15.78 -12.94 6.25
CA ASP A 134 -17.21 -12.73 5.94
C ASP A 134 -17.62 -11.27 6.17
N GLY A 135 -17.20 -10.69 7.31
CA GLY A 135 -17.50 -9.30 7.62
C GLY A 135 -16.90 -8.31 6.62
N MET A 136 -15.65 -8.52 6.21
CA MET A 136 -14.97 -7.68 5.22
C MET A 136 -15.61 -7.80 3.83
N GLU A 137 -15.93 -9.02 3.39
CA GLU A 137 -16.59 -9.28 2.10
C GLU A 137 -18.01 -8.69 2.02
N ASN A 138 -18.69 -8.54 3.17
CA ASN A 138 -20.01 -7.91 3.31
C ASN A 138 -19.97 -6.46 3.80
N TYR A 139 -18.81 -5.81 3.76
CA TYR A 139 -18.60 -4.40 4.09
C TYR A 139 -19.05 -3.99 5.51
N LYS A 140 -18.97 -4.93 6.48
CA LYS A 140 -19.29 -4.64 7.89
C LYS A 140 -18.16 -3.80 8.51
N THR A 141 -18.50 -2.65 9.05
CA THR A 141 -17.53 -1.76 9.73
C THR A 141 -17.22 -2.19 11.16
N ASN A 142 -18.10 -2.98 11.78
CA ASN A 142 -17.92 -3.56 13.10
C ASN A 142 -18.24 -5.05 13.05
N ILE A 143 -17.25 -5.87 13.36
CA ILE A 143 -17.36 -7.33 13.32
C ILE A 143 -17.33 -7.86 14.75
N ASP A 144 -18.47 -8.32 15.25
CA ASP A 144 -18.62 -8.84 16.62
C ASP A 144 -17.94 -10.22 16.76
N ILE A 145 -17.02 -10.32 17.74
CA ILE A 145 -16.27 -11.53 18.05
C ILE A 145 -16.41 -11.96 19.52
N LYS A 146 -17.35 -11.36 20.27
CA LYS A 146 -17.50 -11.56 21.72
C LYS A 146 -17.74 -13.01 22.16
N ASP A 147 -18.30 -13.83 21.28
CA ASP A 147 -18.58 -15.26 21.52
C ASP A 147 -17.37 -16.17 21.22
N LEU A 148 -16.32 -15.63 20.61
CA LEU A 148 -15.10 -16.35 20.22
C LEU A 148 -13.90 -16.04 21.11
N ILE A 149 -14.03 -15.07 22.02
CA ILE A 149 -12.98 -14.64 22.95
C ILE A 149 -13.57 -14.36 24.33
N ASP A 150 -12.73 -14.29 25.34
CA ASP A 150 -13.11 -13.87 26.69
C ASP A 150 -12.31 -12.64 27.15
N LEU A 151 -12.57 -12.17 28.38
CA LEU A 151 -11.90 -11.01 28.95
C LEU A 151 -10.38 -11.25 29.15
N ASP A 152 -10.00 -12.48 29.50
CA ASP A 152 -8.58 -12.85 29.66
C ASP A 152 -7.85 -12.85 28.34
N ASP A 153 -8.53 -13.23 27.24
CA ASP A 153 -7.97 -13.14 25.89
C ASP A 153 -7.69 -11.67 25.50
N ILE A 154 -8.61 -10.75 25.78
CA ILE A 154 -8.39 -9.33 25.50
C ILE A 154 -7.22 -8.82 26.32
N ASN A 155 -7.14 -9.14 27.60
CA ASN A 155 -6.07 -8.69 28.50
C ASN A 155 -4.69 -9.24 28.13
N ASN A 156 -4.61 -10.48 27.61
CA ASN A 156 -3.34 -11.17 27.39
C ASN A 156 -2.99 -11.38 25.91
N ASN A 157 -3.96 -11.33 25.01
CA ASN A 157 -3.81 -11.67 23.59
C ASN A 157 -4.34 -10.58 22.64
N SER A 158 -4.73 -9.40 23.10
CA SER A 158 -5.35 -8.35 22.28
C SER A 158 -4.63 -8.11 20.95
N ASN A 159 -3.31 -7.96 20.99
CA ASN A 159 -2.50 -7.76 19.77
C ASN A 159 -2.55 -8.97 18.83
N LYS A 160 -2.55 -10.19 19.35
CA LYS A 160 -2.62 -11.40 18.52
C LYS A 160 -4.01 -11.59 17.88
N ILE A 161 -5.06 -11.15 18.58
CA ILE A 161 -6.42 -11.15 18.03
C ILE A 161 -6.53 -10.14 16.89
N LEU A 162 -5.97 -8.94 17.07
CA LEU A 162 -5.94 -7.92 16.03
C LEU A 162 -5.01 -8.30 14.87
N ASP A 163 -3.95 -9.08 15.12
CA ASP A 163 -3.08 -9.61 14.07
C ASP A 163 -3.84 -10.47 13.04
N LEU A 164 -4.96 -11.12 13.46
CA LEU A 164 -5.79 -11.90 12.55
C LEU A 164 -6.43 -11.08 11.43
N TYR A 165 -6.66 -9.78 11.66
CA TYR A 165 -7.12 -8.88 10.60
C TYR A 165 -6.11 -8.79 9.46
N PHE A 166 -4.82 -8.65 9.79
CA PHE A 166 -3.76 -8.63 8.78
C PHE A 166 -3.55 -10.00 8.15
N ASP A 167 -3.63 -11.08 8.96
CA ASP A 167 -3.58 -12.46 8.44
C ASP A 167 -4.67 -12.64 7.36
N VAL A 168 -5.91 -12.20 7.60
CA VAL A 168 -7.02 -12.31 6.62
C VAL A 168 -6.73 -11.51 5.35
N ILE A 169 -6.21 -10.28 5.44
CA ILE A 169 -5.86 -9.46 4.27
C ILE A 169 -4.72 -10.10 3.45
N TYR A 170 -3.72 -10.68 4.12
CA TYR A 170 -2.60 -11.33 3.45
C TYR A 170 -2.98 -12.68 2.84
N GLU A 171 -3.89 -13.43 3.45
CA GLU A 171 -4.39 -14.71 2.95
C GLU A 171 -5.48 -14.56 1.87
N ASN A 172 -6.09 -13.36 1.74
CA ASN A 172 -7.20 -13.11 0.81
C ASN A 172 -6.91 -11.85 -0.04
N PRO A 173 -6.01 -11.92 -1.01
CA PRO A 173 -5.58 -10.76 -1.79
C PRO A 173 -6.67 -10.09 -2.63
N GLN A 174 -7.84 -10.73 -2.79
CA GLN A 174 -9.04 -10.12 -3.37
C GLN A 174 -9.71 -9.11 -2.42
N ILE A 175 -9.37 -9.10 -1.12
CA ILE A 175 -9.83 -8.11 -0.13
C ILE A 175 -8.84 -6.93 -0.10
N PHE A 176 -8.71 -6.21 -1.20
CA PHE A 176 -7.76 -5.11 -1.40
C PHE A 176 -8.25 -3.75 -0.90
N TYR A 177 -9.49 -3.64 -0.50
CA TYR A 177 -10.21 -2.39 -0.20
C TYR A 177 -10.31 -2.07 1.29
N CYS A 178 -9.84 -2.94 2.17
CA CYS A 178 -9.72 -2.67 3.60
C CYS A 178 -8.48 -1.81 3.89
N ASN A 179 -8.56 -0.93 4.89
CA ASN A 179 -7.41 -0.13 5.31
C ASN A 179 -6.27 -1.04 5.80
N PRO A 180 -5.08 -1.01 5.17
CA PRO A 180 -3.99 -1.92 5.50
C PRO A 180 -3.11 -1.42 6.66
N THR A 181 -3.33 -0.19 7.16
CA THR A 181 -2.37 0.45 8.07
C THR A 181 -2.60 0.13 9.54
N SER A 182 -3.86 0.03 9.96
CA SER A 182 -4.20 -0.20 11.36
C SER A 182 -5.59 -0.80 11.58
N VAL A 183 -5.74 -1.52 12.67
CA VAL A 183 -6.98 -2.12 13.14
C VAL A 183 -7.11 -1.92 14.65
N LYS A 184 -8.32 -1.86 15.17
CA LYS A 184 -8.57 -1.73 16.60
C LYS A 184 -9.86 -2.42 17.03
N PHE A 185 -9.96 -2.69 18.31
CA PHE A 185 -11.24 -3.03 18.92
C PHE A 185 -12.17 -1.82 18.96
N ASP A 186 -13.46 -2.08 18.88
CA ASP A 186 -14.52 -1.08 19.04
C ASP A 186 -15.65 -1.64 19.92
N ASN A 187 -16.18 -0.80 20.79
CA ASN A 187 -17.30 -1.15 21.68
C ASN A 187 -17.09 -2.50 22.41
N CYS A 188 -15.90 -2.72 22.99
CA CYS A 188 -15.65 -3.87 23.87
C CYS A 188 -16.05 -3.54 25.28
N THR A 189 -17.07 -4.24 25.78
CA THR A 189 -17.60 -4.04 27.14
C THR A 189 -17.82 -5.38 27.83
N TYR A 190 -17.69 -5.38 29.16
CA TYR A 190 -17.94 -6.59 29.97
C TYR A 190 -18.77 -6.28 31.23
N ASN A 191 -19.43 -7.30 31.74
CA ASN A 191 -20.12 -7.26 33.01
C ASN A 191 -19.12 -7.50 34.15
N PRO A 192 -18.89 -6.53 35.05
CA PRO A 192 -17.89 -6.65 36.13
C PRO A 192 -18.21 -7.75 37.14
N SER A 193 -19.49 -8.09 37.32
CA SER A 193 -19.92 -9.13 38.28
C SER A 193 -19.69 -10.54 37.77
N THR A 194 -19.74 -10.75 36.44
CA THR A 194 -19.62 -12.08 35.81
C THR A 194 -18.34 -12.27 35.00
N GLY A 195 -17.63 -11.19 34.67
CA GLY A 195 -16.47 -11.18 33.77
C GLY A 195 -16.83 -11.48 32.31
N LYS A 196 -18.11 -11.62 31.95
CA LYS A 196 -18.53 -11.93 30.57
C LYS A 196 -18.54 -10.69 29.70
N LEU A 197 -18.11 -10.85 28.44
CA LEU A 197 -18.20 -9.81 27.42
C LEU A 197 -19.66 -9.55 27.05
N ASN A 198 -20.10 -8.30 27.11
CA ASN A 198 -21.40 -7.85 26.62
C ASN A 198 -21.33 -7.57 25.09
N SER A 199 -20.24 -6.97 24.66
CA SER A 199 -19.91 -6.68 23.25
C SER A 199 -18.39 -6.70 23.06
N CYS A 200 -17.91 -7.07 21.89
CA CYS A 200 -16.53 -6.85 21.46
C CYS A 200 -16.42 -6.92 19.95
N ASN A 201 -16.15 -5.80 19.30
CA ASN A 201 -16.06 -5.70 17.85
C ASN A 201 -14.61 -5.43 17.42
N ILE A 202 -14.25 -5.94 16.25
CA ILE A 202 -13.09 -5.45 15.50
C ILE A 202 -13.61 -4.42 14.50
N LYS A 203 -13.05 -3.19 14.56
CA LYS A 203 -13.43 -2.11 13.66
C LYS A 203 -12.65 -2.22 12.35
N VAL A 204 -13.39 -2.40 11.25
CA VAL A 204 -12.85 -2.39 9.90
C VAL A 204 -13.14 -1.06 9.22
N ASN A 205 -12.12 -0.45 8.65
CA ASN A 205 -12.25 0.75 7.83
C ASN A 205 -12.00 0.38 6.38
N TYR A 206 -12.82 0.96 5.47
CA TYR A 206 -12.71 0.76 4.03
C TYR A 206 -12.17 2.02 3.39
N GLU A 207 -11.30 1.86 2.39
CA GLU A 207 -10.68 2.96 1.65
C GLU A 207 -11.66 3.65 0.71
N TYR A 208 -12.76 2.96 0.33
CA TYR A 208 -13.74 3.41 -0.66
C TYR A 208 -15.16 3.17 -0.17
N SER A 209 -16.15 3.81 -0.82
CA SER A 209 -17.58 3.47 -0.61
C SER A 209 -17.92 2.11 -1.22
N ASN A 210 -18.96 1.46 -0.72
CA ASN A 210 -19.37 0.13 -1.17
C ASN A 210 -19.58 0.08 -2.70
N ASP A 211 -20.29 1.07 -3.27
CA ASP A 211 -20.52 1.13 -4.73
C ASP A 211 -19.22 1.22 -5.55
N VAL A 212 -18.19 1.87 -5.00
CA VAL A 212 -16.86 1.94 -5.63
C VAL A 212 -16.15 0.61 -5.50
N ILE A 213 -16.20 -0.01 -4.31
CA ILE A 213 -15.61 -1.33 -4.06
C ILE A 213 -16.20 -2.38 -5.01
N ASP A 214 -17.54 -2.40 -5.19
CA ASP A 214 -18.19 -3.35 -6.08
C ASP A 214 -17.70 -3.24 -7.52
N LYS A 215 -17.58 -2.01 -8.04
CA LYS A 215 -17.00 -1.77 -9.38
C LYS A 215 -15.53 -2.17 -9.47
N MET A 216 -14.75 -1.88 -8.43
CA MET A 216 -13.34 -2.28 -8.40
C MET A 216 -13.18 -3.81 -8.36
N ARG A 217 -14.03 -4.51 -7.61
CA ARG A 217 -14.07 -5.98 -7.59
C ARG A 217 -14.44 -6.56 -8.94
N GLU A 218 -15.45 -5.97 -9.61
CA GLU A 218 -15.82 -6.36 -10.97
C GLU A 218 -14.65 -6.17 -11.94
N ASN A 219 -13.96 -5.04 -11.88
CA ASN A 219 -12.77 -4.77 -12.72
C ASN A 219 -11.64 -5.77 -12.46
N LEU A 220 -11.38 -6.09 -11.20
CA LEU A 220 -10.37 -7.10 -10.86
C LEU A 220 -10.74 -8.47 -11.42
N ASN A 221 -11.98 -8.91 -11.25
CA ASN A 221 -12.49 -10.16 -11.80
C ASN A 221 -12.40 -10.21 -13.32
N ASN A 222 -12.77 -9.12 -14.01
CA ASN A 222 -12.64 -9.01 -15.46
C ASN A 222 -11.19 -9.10 -15.92
N LYS A 223 -10.26 -8.48 -15.17
CA LYS A 223 -8.83 -8.56 -15.45
C LYS A 223 -8.28 -9.97 -15.24
N ILE A 224 -8.67 -10.65 -14.15
CA ILE A 224 -8.30 -12.05 -13.90
C ILE A 224 -8.77 -12.93 -15.07
N ASN A 225 -10.04 -12.80 -15.46
CA ASN A 225 -10.58 -13.56 -16.59
C ASN A 225 -9.85 -13.25 -17.92
N TYR A 226 -9.48 -12.00 -18.14
CA TYR A 226 -8.66 -11.62 -19.31
C TYR A 226 -7.29 -12.30 -19.28
N ILE A 227 -6.62 -12.30 -18.12
CA ILE A 227 -5.31 -12.94 -17.96
C ILE A 227 -5.44 -14.44 -18.18
N LYS A 228 -6.43 -15.09 -17.55
CA LYS A 228 -6.72 -16.52 -17.71
C LYS A 228 -6.84 -16.86 -19.20
N LYS A 229 -7.76 -16.22 -19.88
CA LYS A 229 -8.07 -16.50 -21.29
C LYS A 229 -6.90 -16.26 -22.24
N ASN A 230 -6.09 -15.22 -22.03
CA ASN A 230 -5.10 -14.79 -23.04
C ASN A 230 -3.67 -15.25 -22.74
N TYR A 231 -3.40 -15.69 -21.51
CA TYR A 231 -2.04 -16.03 -21.07
C TYR A 231 -1.93 -17.40 -20.41
N LEU A 232 -3.00 -17.91 -19.79
CA LEU A 232 -2.93 -19.08 -18.92
C LEU A 232 -3.70 -20.30 -19.44
N ASP A 233 -4.80 -20.13 -20.18
CA ASP A 233 -5.66 -21.24 -20.62
C ASP A 233 -4.97 -22.25 -21.57
N GLU A 234 -3.86 -21.85 -22.24
CA GLU A 234 -3.07 -22.75 -23.07
C GLU A 234 -1.95 -23.46 -22.30
N CYS A 235 -1.73 -23.12 -21.01
CA CYS A 235 -0.74 -23.78 -20.15
C CYS A 235 -1.26 -25.16 -19.72
N LEU A 236 -0.37 -26.16 -19.75
CA LEU A 236 -0.72 -27.56 -19.50
C LEU A 236 -0.28 -28.04 -18.11
N THR A 237 0.64 -27.33 -17.46
CA THR A 237 1.20 -27.71 -16.16
C THR A 237 1.23 -26.52 -15.21
N ASP A 238 1.27 -26.79 -13.91
CA ASP A 238 1.38 -25.77 -12.86
C ASP A 238 2.63 -24.89 -13.06
N LEU A 239 3.73 -25.48 -13.47
CA LEU A 239 4.97 -24.76 -13.78
C LEU A 239 4.80 -23.80 -14.97
N GLU A 240 4.11 -24.21 -16.03
CA GLU A 240 3.81 -23.32 -17.17
C GLU A 240 2.92 -22.15 -16.75
N ILE A 241 1.93 -22.41 -15.91
CA ILE A 241 1.03 -21.38 -15.35
C ILE A 241 1.84 -20.40 -14.50
N GLU A 242 2.70 -20.87 -13.59
CA GLU A 242 3.56 -20.03 -12.77
C GLU A 242 4.48 -19.13 -13.61
N TYR A 243 5.15 -19.70 -14.60
CA TYR A 243 5.96 -18.91 -15.54
C TYR A 243 5.16 -17.85 -16.28
N ALA A 244 3.94 -18.20 -16.73
CA ALA A 244 3.11 -17.25 -17.44
C ALA A 244 2.61 -16.12 -16.54
N ILE A 245 2.30 -16.40 -15.28
CA ILE A 245 1.95 -15.40 -14.25
C ILE A 245 3.16 -14.52 -13.96
N HIS A 246 4.33 -15.11 -13.75
CA HIS A 246 5.59 -14.38 -13.54
C HIS A 246 5.84 -13.40 -14.69
N ASP A 247 5.83 -13.89 -15.94
CA ASP A 247 6.07 -13.08 -17.12
C ASP A 247 5.01 -11.97 -17.27
N TYR A 248 3.73 -12.30 -17.02
CA TYR A 248 2.66 -11.32 -17.11
C TYR A 248 2.84 -10.17 -16.11
N ILE A 249 3.07 -10.49 -14.82
CA ILE A 249 3.18 -9.46 -13.78
C ILE A 249 4.43 -8.62 -14.00
N THR A 250 5.60 -9.24 -14.22
CA THR A 250 6.87 -8.51 -14.41
C THR A 250 6.92 -7.68 -15.71
N GLN A 251 6.07 -7.97 -16.70
CA GLN A 251 5.96 -7.18 -17.94
C GLN A 251 4.93 -6.05 -17.84
N ASN A 252 3.92 -6.20 -17.00
CA ASN A 252 2.77 -5.28 -16.99
C ASN A 252 2.68 -4.44 -15.71
N CYS A 253 3.37 -4.80 -14.64
CA CYS A 253 3.45 -4.00 -13.43
C CYS A 253 4.77 -3.22 -13.40
N THR A 254 4.77 -2.05 -12.81
CA THR A 254 5.96 -1.21 -12.57
C THR A 254 6.11 -0.98 -11.08
N TYR A 255 7.34 -1.09 -10.54
CA TYR A 255 7.57 -0.82 -9.14
C TYR A 255 7.34 0.66 -8.81
N ASP A 256 6.57 0.94 -7.77
CA ASP A 256 6.20 2.31 -7.34
C ASP A 256 7.39 3.04 -6.68
N LYS A 257 8.49 3.15 -7.44
CA LYS A 257 9.77 3.67 -6.97
C LYS A 257 9.70 5.14 -6.55
N ASP A 258 8.95 5.94 -7.28
CA ASP A 258 8.84 7.38 -7.03
C ASP A 258 8.17 7.66 -5.67
N ASN A 259 7.07 6.98 -5.37
CA ASN A 259 6.40 7.10 -4.10
C ASN A 259 7.19 6.43 -2.97
N TYR A 260 7.85 5.32 -3.25
CA TYR A 260 8.76 4.67 -2.31
C TYR A 260 9.88 5.63 -1.86
N ASP A 261 10.56 6.30 -2.80
CA ASP A 261 11.65 7.23 -2.49
C ASP A 261 11.16 8.47 -1.73
N LYS A 262 9.95 8.94 -2.04
CA LYS A 262 9.30 10.08 -1.35
C LYS A 262 8.64 9.70 -0.03
N LYS A 263 8.54 8.41 0.30
CA LYS A 263 7.80 7.87 1.46
C LYS A 263 6.31 8.23 1.42
N THR A 264 5.71 8.18 0.25
CA THR A 264 4.32 8.53 -0.01
C THR A 264 3.59 7.42 -0.76
N ILE A 265 3.96 6.15 -0.50
CA ILE A 265 3.34 5.01 -1.16
C ILE A 265 1.85 5.00 -0.84
N PRO A 266 0.97 5.06 -1.84
CA PRO A 266 -0.46 4.96 -1.62
C PRO A 266 -0.87 3.53 -1.25
N ASN A 267 -1.89 3.39 -0.39
CA ASN A 267 -2.35 2.08 0.08
C ASN A 267 -2.67 1.11 -1.06
N ILE A 268 -3.16 1.60 -2.19
CA ILE A 268 -3.50 0.77 -3.34
C ILE A 268 -2.27 0.08 -3.96
N SER A 269 -1.06 0.68 -3.89
CA SER A 269 0.18 0.06 -4.37
C SER A 269 0.61 -1.16 -3.56
N HIS A 270 0.03 -1.36 -2.37
CA HIS A 270 0.20 -2.53 -1.50
C HIS A 270 -0.79 -3.67 -1.80
N THR A 271 -1.51 -3.62 -2.92
CA THR A 271 -2.62 -4.53 -3.18
C THR A 271 -2.50 -5.24 -4.53
N SER A 272 -3.19 -6.38 -4.67
CA SER A 272 -3.36 -7.06 -5.95
C SER A 272 -4.01 -6.18 -7.02
N TYR A 273 -4.93 -5.29 -6.62
CA TYR A 273 -5.56 -4.32 -7.50
C TYR A 273 -4.54 -3.32 -8.06
N GLY A 274 -3.64 -2.80 -7.21
CA GLY A 274 -2.54 -1.94 -7.63
C GLY A 274 -1.68 -2.61 -8.70
N ALA A 275 -1.28 -3.86 -8.48
CA ALA A 275 -0.43 -4.59 -9.42
C ALA A 275 -1.15 -4.96 -10.74
N LEU A 276 -2.39 -5.46 -10.67
CA LEU A 276 -3.08 -6.01 -11.84
C LEU A 276 -3.87 -4.97 -12.63
N ILE A 277 -4.46 -3.98 -11.97
CA ILE A 277 -5.30 -2.97 -12.63
C ILE A 277 -4.53 -1.67 -12.84
N ASN A 278 -3.94 -1.11 -11.77
CA ASN A 278 -3.19 0.14 -11.88
C ASN A 278 -1.81 -0.08 -12.51
N GLN A 279 -1.32 -1.32 -12.53
CA GLN A 279 -0.01 -1.71 -13.05
C GLN A 279 1.15 -0.97 -12.35
N ILE A 280 0.93 -0.56 -11.10
CA ILE A 280 1.91 0.07 -10.23
C ILE A 280 1.74 -0.52 -8.83
N ALA A 281 2.82 -1.09 -8.27
CA ALA A 281 2.79 -1.71 -6.97
C ALA A 281 4.16 -1.69 -6.28
N VAL A 282 4.16 -1.97 -4.98
CA VAL A 282 5.36 -2.33 -4.22
C VAL A 282 5.36 -3.84 -3.92
N CYS A 283 6.35 -4.34 -3.21
CA CYS A 283 6.61 -5.78 -3.05
C CYS A 283 5.39 -6.61 -2.61
N ASP A 284 4.62 -6.16 -1.64
CA ASP A 284 3.42 -6.89 -1.18
C ASP A 284 2.26 -6.82 -2.19
N GLY A 285 2.18 -5.78 -3.02
CA GLY A 285 1.25 -5.73 -4.14
C GLY A 285 1.58 -6.76 -5.22
N TYR A 286 2.88 -6.89 -5.60
CA TYR A 286 3.38 -7.96 -6.48
C TYR A 286 3.04 -9.34 -5.92
N SER A 287 3.38 -9.56 -4.64
CA SER A 287 3.16 -10.85 -3.97
C SER A 287 1.68 -11.23 -3.87
N LYS A 288 0.80 -10.27 -3.57
CA LYS A 288 -0.65 -10.47 -3.53
C LYS A 288 -1.23 -10.78 -4.91
N ALA A 289 -0.74 -10.13 -5.96
CA ALA A 289 -1.18 -10.40 -7.33
C ALA A 289 -0.74 -11.80 -7.78
N THR A 290 0.50 -12.19 -7.49
CA THR A 290 1.04 -13.52 -7.79
C THR A 290 0.22 -14.61 -7.09
N MET A 291 0.03 -14.48 -5.78
CA MET A 291 -0.77 -15.41 -4.99
C MET A 291 -2.22 -15.51 -5.50
N LEU A 292 -2.84 -14.37 -5.83
CA LEU A 292 -4.22 -14.35 -6.34
C LEU A 292 -4.35 -15.15 -7.63
N LEU A 293 -3.45 -14.94 -8.59
CA LEU A 293 -3.52 -15.63 -9.89
C LEU A 293 -3.17 -17.12 -9.77
N LEU A 294 -2.20 -17.50 -8.94
CA LEU A 294 -1.85 -18.91 -8.70
C LEU A 294 -3.01 -19.66 -8.04
N ASN A 295 -3.62 -19.08 -7.00
CA ASN A 295 -4.75 -19.68 -6.30
C ASN A 295 -5.99 -19.85 -7.19
N GLU A 296 -6.18 -19.01 -8.21
CA GLU A 296 -7.25 -19.17 -9.21
C GLU A 296 -7.14 -20.46 -10.04
N TYR A 297 -5.94 -21.04 -10.10
CA TYR A 297 -5.68 -22.34 -10.75
C TYR A 297 -5.49 -23.49 -9.74
N GLY A 298 -5.70 -23.23 -8.45
CA GLY A 298 -5.54 -24.23 -7.41
C GLY A 298 -4.08 -24.53 -7.05
N ILE A 299 -3.13 -23.70 -7.55
CA ILE A 299 -1.71 -23.78 -7.21
C ILE A 299 -1.54 -23.12 -5.85
N GLU A 300 -1.12 -23.89 -4.85
CA GLU A 300 -0.91 -23.38 -3.49
C GLU A 300 0.23 -22.39 -3.47
N ALA A 301 -0.07 -21.16 -3.05
CA ALA A 301 0.89 -20.10 -2.90
C ALA A 301 0.55 -19.22 -1.69
N GLY A 302 1.56 -18.63 -1.07
CA GLY A 302 1.37 -17.70 0.02
C GLY A 302 2.44 -16.63 0.04
N ILE A 303 2.38 -15.75 1.03
CA ILE A 303 3.28 -14.60 1.16
C ILE A 303 4.30 -14.86 2.25
N VAL A 304 5.56 -14.70 1.90
CA VAL A 304 6.70 -14.70 2.81
C VAL A 304 7.10 -13.26 3.08
N THR A 305 7.41 -12.95 4.34
CA THR A 305 7.77 -11.58 4.73
C THR A 305 8.99 -11.55 5.62
N ASN A 306 9.70 -10.42 5.55
CA ASN A 306 10.59 -9.95 6.59
C ASN A 306 10.20 -8.52 7.01
N ASP A 307 11.05 -7.81 7.73
CA ASP A 307 10.78 -6.44 8.25
C ASP A 307 10.62 -5.39 7.15
N SER A 308 10.97 -5.67 5.89
CA SER A 308 11.03 -4.64 4.85
C SER A 308 10.60 -5.12 3.47
N HIS A 309 10.32 -6.40 3.30
CA HIS A 309 10.04 -6.99 2.00
C HIS A 309 9.03 -8.14 2.08
N ALA A 310 8.33 -8.38 0.97
CA ALA A 310 7.37 -9.46 0.79
C ALA A 310 7.60 -10.15 -0.56
N TRP A 311 7.50 -11.48 -0.58
CA TRP A 311 7.57 -12.32 -1.77
C TRP A 311 6.70 -13.57 -1.56
N ASN A 312 6.79 -14.57 -2.42
CA ASN A 312 5.91 -15.74 -2.35
C ASN A 312 6.68 -17.03 -2.04
N TYR A 313 6.00 -17.97 -1.39
CA TYR A 313 6.24 -19.39 -1.59
C TYR A 313 5.21 -19.95 -2.55
N VAL A 314 5.55 -21.01 -3.26
CA VAL A 314 4.70 -21.69 -4.23
C VAL A 314 4.93 -23.20 -4.13
N ASN A 315 3.86 -23.99 -4.31
CA ASN A 315 3.92 -25.45 -4.38
C ASN A 315 3.72 -25.89 -5.83
N ILE A 316 4.76 -26.40 -6.45
CA ILE A 316 4.72 -26.94 -7.81
C ILE A 316 4.98 -28.44 -7.75
N ASP A 317 4.00 -29.23 -8.17
CA ASP A 317 4.06 -30.70 -8.19
C ASP A 317 4.48 -31.34 -6.85
N GLY A 318 4.05 -30.71 -5.74
CA GLY A 318 4.34 -31.18 -4.38
C GLY A 318 5.67 -30.71 -3.80
N ASN A 319 6.45 -29.92 -4.51
CA ASN A 319 7.66 -29.27 -4.03
C ASN A 319 7.44 -27.80 -3.75
N TYR A 320 7.89 -27.32 -2.60
CA TYR A 320 7.83 -25.91 -2.25
C TYR A 320 9.07 -25.17 -2.71
N TYR A 321 8.85 -24.01 -3.30
CA TYR A 321 9.86 -23.06 -3.76
C TYR A 321 9.58 -21.67 -3.26
N GLN A 322 10.55 -20.77 -3.35
CA GLN A 322 10.37 -19.36 -3.11
C GLN A 322 10.56 -18.56 -4.40
N THR A 323 9.66 -17.62 -4.68
CA THR A 323 9.70 -16.81 -5.89
C THR A 323 9.48 -15.33 -5.54
N ASP A 324 10.30 -14.43 -6.13
CA ASP A 324 10.26 -12.99 -5.87
C ASP A 324 10.17 -12.19 -7.16
N LEU A 325 8.96 -11.93 -7.59
CA LEU A 325 8.69 -11.20 -8.82
C LEU A 325 9.13 -9.73 -8.73
N THR A 326 9.14 -9.16 -7.53
CA THR A 326 9.60 -7.77 -7.35
C THR A 326 11.06 -7.60 -7.70
N TRP A 327 11.91 -8.56 -7.30
CA TRP A 327 13.33 -8.53 -7.60
C TRP A 327 13.67 -9.09 -8.98
N ASP A 328 12.72 -9.77 -9.60
CA ASP A 328 12.82 -10.19 -10.99
C ASP A 328 12.34 -9.13 -11.97
N ASP A 329 11.76 -8.03 -11.46
CA ASP A 329 11.39 -6.82 -12.20
C ASP A 329 12.32 -5.65 -11.82
N PRO A 330 13.47 -5.47 -12.49
CA PRO A 330 14.51 -4.54 -12.05
C PRO A 330 14.11 -3.07 -12.23
N THR A 331 14.45 -2.25 -11.23
CA THR A 331 14.34 -0.79 -11.28
C THR A 331 15.72 -0.14 -11.48
N PRO A 332 15.88 0.94 -12.29
CA PRO A 332 14.80 1.59 -13.07
C PRO A 332 14.24 0.65 -14.13
N GLU A 333 12.99 0.88 -14.50
CA GLU A 333 12.28 0.08 -15.49
C GLU A 333 13.12 -0.12 -16.75
N THR A 334 13.58 -1.33 -16.95
CA THR A 334 14.36 -1.71 -18.14
C THR A 334 13.59 -2.66 -19.04
N ASN A 335 12.37 -3.04 -18.60
CA ASN A 335 11.53 -4.09 -19.19
C ASN A 335 12.30 -5.41 -19.41
N LYS A 336 13.23 -5.69 -18.52
CA LYS A 336 13.99 -6.93 -18.50
C LYS A 336 13.38 -7.84 -17.47
N ILE A 337 12.68 -8.88 -17.88
CA ILE A 337 12.29 -9.94 -16.98
C ILE A 337 13.55 -10.71 -16.58
N THR A 338 13.77 -11.00 -15.37
CA THR A 338 14.76 -11.98 -14.92
C THR A 338 14.04 -13.12 -14.19
N TYR A 339 14.66 -14.27 -14.12
CA TYR A 339 14.17 -15.39 -13.34
C TYR A 339 15.17 -15.72 -12.21
N LYS A 340 15.93 -14.74 -11.80
CA LYS A 340 17.01 -14.93 -10.82
C LYS A 340 16.48 -15.35 -9.46
N ASN A 341 15.28 -14.89 -9.15
CA ASN A 341 14.60 -15.16 -7.89
C ASN A 341 13.34 -16.03 -8.09
N PHE A 342 13.29 -16.79 -9.18
CA PHE A 342 12.20 -17.70 -9.53
C PHE A 342 12.48 -19.10 -8.99
N ASN A 343 11.55 -19.68 -8.26
CA ASN A 343 11.59 -21.04 -7.73
C ASN A 343 12.90 -21.40 -6.97
N CYS A 344 13.38 -20.47 -6.15
CA CYS A 344 14.58 -20.65 -5.37
C CYS A 344 14.38 -21.62 -4.19
N SER A 345 15.40 -22.41 -3.89
CA SER A 345 15.46 -23.12 -2.61
C SER A 345 15.67 -22.14 -1.44
N ASP A 346 15.34 -22.61 -0.22
CA ASP A 346 15.66 -21.88 1.02
C ASP A 346 17.13 -21.48 1.10
N ASN A 347 18.04 -22.35 0.63
CA ASN A 347 19.47 -22.09 0.69
C ASN A 347 19.91 -20.92 -0.19
N VAL A 348 19.27 -20.72 -1.33
CA VAL A 348 19.52 -19.57 -2.20
C VAL A 348 18.84 -18.34 -1.64
N MET A 349 17.55 -18.44 -1.32
CA MET A 349 16.76 -17.29 -0.88
C MET A 349 17.27 -16.69 0.43
N ARG A 350 17.77 -17.50 1.40
CA ARG A 350 18.34 -16.98 2.65
C ARG A 350 19.60 -16.13 2.47
N LYS A 351 20.30 -16.25 1.37
CA LYS A 351 21.47 -15.41 1.06
C LYS A 351 21.03 -14.03 0.56
N ILE A 352 19.83 -13.94 0.02
CA ILE A 352 19.26 -12.75 -0.58
C ILE A 352 18.29 -12.07 0.42
N HIS A 353 17.34 -12.85 0.93
CA HIS A 353 16.27 -12.40 1.82
C HIS A 353 16.19 -13.29 3.05
N PRO A 354 16.84 -12.96 4.18
CA PRO A 354 16.54 -13.63 5.44
C PRO A 354 15.08 -13.35 5.82
N TRP A 355 14.32 -14.39 6.16
CA TRP A 355 12.92 -14.29 6.56
C TRP A 355 12.65 -14.98 7.88
N THR A 356 11.48 -14.69 8.41
CA THR A 356 11.03 -15.16 9.73
C THR A 356 9.59 -15.62 9.73
N SER A 357 8.83 -15.34 8.67
CA SER A 357 7.48 -15.87 8.48
C SER A 357 7.50 -17.39 8.30
N THR A 358 6.39 -18.02 8.63
CA THR A 358 6.25 -19.47 8.48
C THR A 358 5.94 -19.80 7.02
N ILE A 359 6.69 -20.74 6.46
CA ILE A 359 6.40 -21.41 5.20
C ILE A 359 5.87 -22.80 5.57
N PRO A 360 4.85 -23.36 4.88
CA PRO A 360 4.26 -24.66 5.23
C PRO A 360 5.30 -25.77 5.29
N GLU A 361 6.19 -25.85 4.30
CA GLU A 361 7.31 -26.79 4.23
C GLU A 361 8.58 -26.10 3.78
N SER A 362 9.75 -26.67 4.13
CA SER A 362 11.06 -26.15 3.71
C SER A 362 11.26 -26.35 2.21
N CYS A 363 11.66 -25.29 1.51
CA CYS A 363 11.97 -25.32 0.08
C CYS A 363 13.35 -25.95 -0.14
N THR A 364 13.38 -27.25 -0.28
CA THR A 364 14.66 -28.03 -0.36
C THR A 364 15.06 -28.47 -1.76
N ASP A 365 14.13 -28.43 -2.71
CA ASP A 365 14.41 -28.73 -4.11
C ASP A 365 15.28 -27.63 -4.72
N THR A 366 16.33 -28.04 -5.47
CA THR A 366 17.34 -27.15 -6.04
C THR A 366 17.32 -27.10 -7.56
N THR A 367 16.26 -27.65 -8.19
CA THR A 367 16.12 -27.74 -9.65
C THR A 367 16.35 -26.41 -10.33
N PHE A 368 15.81 -25.32 -9.76
CA PHE A 368 15.88 -23.98 -10.33
C PHE A 368 17.04 -23.13 -9.80
N ASP A 369 17.72 -23.52 -8.73
CA ASP A 369 18.75 -22.71 -8.09
C ASP A 369 19.90 -22.30 -9.05
N ASP A 370 20.32 -23.23 -9.88
CA ASP A 370 21.41 -23.03 -10.83
C ASP A 370 20.94 -22.83 -12.27
N LEU A 371 19.67 -23.16 -12.57
CA LEU A 371 19.14 -23.11 -13.95
C LEU A 371 19.33 -21.71 -14.55
N PHE A 372 18.82 -20.69 -13.89
CA PHE A 372 18.91 -19.33 -14.40
C PHE A 372 20.27 -18.69 -14.23
N ARG A 373 21.04 -19.11 -13.25
CA ARG A 373 22.45 -18.70 -13.12
C ARG A 373 23.29 -19.26 -14.27
N ILE A 374 23.05 -20.49 -14.68
CA ILE A 374 23.71 -21.12 -15.82
C ILE A 374 23.24 -20.50 -17.14
N ILE A 375 21.94 -20.32 -17.30
CA ILE A 375 21.31 -19.79 -18.51
C ILE A 375 21.62 -18.30 -18.69
N ASN A 376 21.57 -17.49 -17.65
CA ASN A 376 21.83 -16.05 -17.76
C ASN A 376 23.33 -15.72 -17.74
N GLY A 377 24.19 -16.69 -17.49
CA GLY A 377 25.63 -16.46 -17.31
C GLY A 377 25.91 -15.44 -16.20
N ASN A 378 27.16 -15.07 -16.04
CA ASN A 378 27.57 -14.02 -15.09
C ASN A 378 27.30 -12.59 -15.64
N SER A 379 26.38 -12.43 -16.58
CA SER A 379 26.08 -11.13 -17.19
C SER A 379 25.26 -10.27 -16.23
N VAL A 380 25.88 -9.28 -15.63
CA VAL A 380 25.27 -8.24 -14.79
C VAL A 380 24.25 -7.38 -15.59
N ASN A 381 24.24 -7.47 -16.93
CA ASN A 381 23.56 -6.50 -17.80
C ASN A 381 22.49 -7.05 -18.76
N GLY A 382 22.15 -8.33 -18.72
CA GLY A 382 21.18 -8.78 -19.73
C GLY A 382 20.57 -10.13 -19.52
N LYS A 383 19.34 -10.24 -19.96
CA LYS A 383 18.69 -11.49 -20.21
C LYS A 383 19.34 -12.18 -21.38
N ASN A 384 19.82 -13.35 -21.11
CA ASN A 384 20.20 -14.26 -22.16
C ASN A 384 19.16 -15.37 -22.37
N SER A 385 18.00 -15.29 -21.71
CA SER A 385 16.95 -16.31 -21.81
C SER A 385 15.56 -15.69 -21.97
N VAL A 386 14.71 -16.41 -22.71
CA VAL A 386 13.29 -16.11 -22.90
C VAL A 386 12.49 -17.40 -22.93
N ARG A 387 11.22 -17.32 -22.50
CA ARG A 387 10.28 -18.43 -22.58
C ARG A 387 9.39 -18.30 -23.81
N ILE A 388 9.18 -19.40 -24.50
CA ILE A 388 8.13 -19.56 -25.52
C ILE A 388 7.42 -20.88 -25.24
N LYS A 389 6.16 -20.80 -24.82
CA LYS A 389 5.35 -21.94 -24.38
C LYS A 389 6.07 -22.78 -23.31
N ASP A 390 6.27 -24.04 -23.56
CA ASP A 390 6.89 -25.05 -22.70
C ASP A 390 8.42 -25.11 -22.80
N LYS A 391 9.06 -24.15 -23.47
CA LYS A 391 10.52 -24.14 -23.69
C LYS A 391 11.17 -22.83 -23.26
N LEU A 392 12.36 -22.96 -22.70
CA LEU A 392 13.31 -21.85 -22.50
C LEU A 392 14.27 -21.80 -23.69
N TYR A 393 14.53 -20.59 -24.18
CA TYR A 393 15.55 -20.32 -25.20
C TYR A 393 16.58 -19.38 -24.60
N TYR A 394 17.86 -19.67 -24.74
CA TYR A 394 18.94 -18.91 -24.11
C TYR A 394 20.22 -18.93 -24.92
N LEU A 395 21.09 -17.95 -24.70
CA LEU A 395 22.38 -17.87 -25.35
C LEU A 395 23.47 -18.56 -24.49
N GLU A 396 24.23 -19.44 -25.13
CA GLU A 396 25.50 -19.94 -24.60
C GLU A 396 26.59 -19.61 -25.62
N GLY A 397 27.46 -18.69 -25.27
CA GLY A 397 28.35 -18.06 -26.26
C GLY A 397 27.56 -17.30 -27.31
N THR A 398 27.75 -17.61 -28.57
CA THR A 398 27.04 -16.98 -29.70
C THR A 398 25.89 -17.85 -30.22
N ASP A 399 25.69 -19.00 -29.60
CA ASP A 399 24.71 -20.00 -30.03
C ASP A 399 23.42 -19.89 -29.23
N LEU A 400 22.28 -20.06 -29.89
CA LEU A 400 20.97 -20.15 -29.25
C LEU A 400 20.65 -21.60 -28.93
N TRP A 401 20.42 -21.86 -27.65
CA TRP A 401 20.04 -23.17 -27.12
C TRP A 401 18.57 -23.15 -26.69
N LYS A 402 17.97 -24.33 -26.56
CA LYS A 402 16.66 -24.52 -25.95
C LYS A 402 16.70 -25.68 -24.95
N CYS A 403 15.84 -25.62 -23.94
CA CYS A 403 15.59 -26.70 -22.98
C CYS A 403 14.12 -26.67 -22.53
N ASN A 404 13.73 -27.67 -21.74
CA ASN A 404 12.47 -27.65 -21.00
C ASN A 404 12.50 -26.56 -19.91
N LEU A 405 11.33 -26.27 -19.33
CA LEU A 405 11.20 -25.24 -18.28
C LEU A 405 12.00 -25.55 -17.01
N ASP A 406 12.26 -26.84 -16.73
CA ASP A 406 13.10 -27.33 -15.64
C ASP A 406 14.60 -27.43 -16.00
N GLY A 407 14.98 -27.01 -17.20
CA GLY A 407 16.34 -27.09 -17.69
C GLY A 407 16.74 -28.43 -18.31
N SER A 408 15.88 -29.44 -18.32
CA SER A 408 16.13 -30.72 -18.99
C SER A 408 16.09 -30.60 -20.51
N ASP A 409 16.52 -31.64 -21.22
CA ASP A 409 16.50 -31.74 -22.70
C ASP A 409 17.20 -30.58 -23.44
N LYS A 410 18.33 -30.17 -22.90
CA LYS A 410 19.15 -29.11 -23.48
C LYS A 410 19.60 -29.48 -24.90
N THR A 411 19.19 -28.70 -25.90
CA THR A 411 19.52 -28.91 -27.31
C THR A 411 19.92 -27.61 -28.01
N LEU A 412 20.88 -27.72 -28.93
CA LEU A 412 21.29 -26.59 -29.75
C LEU A 412 20.17 -26.23 -30.72
N PHE A 413 19.68 -25.01 -30.69
CA PHE A 413 18.59 -24.52 -31.54
C PHE A 413 19.13 -23.86 -32.81
N SER A 414 20.07 -22.92 -32.70
CA SER A 414 20.70 -22.24 -33.85
C SER A 414 22.13 -21.80 -33.48
N LYS A 415 23.07 -21.93 -34.46
CA LYS A 415 24.47 -21.55 -34.27
C LYS A 415 24.73 -20.10 -34.66
N ASN A 416 25.67 -19.46 -33.96
CA ASN A 416 26.26 -18.17 -34.31
C ASN A 416 25.20 -17.09 -34.64
N ILE A 417 24.14 -16.99 -33.86
CA ILE A 417 23.07 -16.01 -34.13
C ILE A 417 23.53 -14.57 -33.80
N THR A 418 24.53 -14.41 -32.95
CA THR A 418 25.08 -13.10 -32.55
C THR A 418 26.60 -13.19 -32.52
N GLN A 419 27.29 -12.03 -32.47
CA GLN A 419 28.77 -11.98 -32.35
C GLN A 419 29.26 -11.90 -30.91
N SER A 420 28.39 -11.52 -29.96
CA SER A 420 28.76 -11.40 -28.55
C SER A 420 27.57 -11.71 -27.64
N ALA A 421 27.66 -12.78 -26.88
CA ALA A 421 26.63 -13.18 -25.92
C ALA A 421 26.47 -12.18 -24.74
N ASN A 422 27.51 -11.44 -24.39
CA ASN A 422 27.52 -10.60 -23.19
C ASN A 422 26.75 -9.28 -23.33
N MET A 423 26.29 -8.94 -24.56
CA MET A 423 25.62 -7.68 -24.85
C MET A 423 24.21 -7.85 -25.44
N VAL A 424 23.71 -9.08 -25.52
CA VAL A 424 22.49 -9.39 -26.24
C VAL A 424 21.35 -9.68 -25.28
N ASN A 425 20.32 -8.85 -25.35
CA ASN A 425 19.02 -9.20 -24.80
C ASN A 425 18.29 -10.10 -25.77
N LEU A 426 17.56 -11.08 -25.26
CA LEU A 426 16.52 -11.77 -26.00
C LEU A 426 15.17 -11.22 -25.54
N VAL A 427 14.26 -10.98 -26.48
CA VAL A 427 12.85 -10.70 -26.19
C VAL A 427 11.97 -11.47 -27.15
N THR A 428 10.76 -11.80 -26.75
CA THR A 428 9.88 -12.66 -27.56
C THR A 428 8.54 -11.99 -27.83
N ASN A 429 8.00 -12.28 -29.01
CA ASN A 429 6.59 -12.08 -29.31
C ASN A 429 6.09 -13.29 -30.08
N ASP A 430 5.09 -13.96 -29.57
CA ASP A 430 4.59 -15.24 -30.08
C ASP A 430 5.73 -16.28 -30.25
N ASN A 431 5.97 -16.71 -31.48
CA ASN A 431 7.03 -17.68 -31.82
C ASN A 431 8.31 -17.02 -32.32
N ASP A 432 8.45 -15.71 -32.26
CA ASP A 432 9.64 -14.98 -32.72
C ASP A 432 10.51 -14.54 -31.54
N ILE A 433 11.80 -14.82 -31.61
CA ILE A 433 12.81 -14.33 -30.68
C ILE A 433 13.57 -13.20 -31.35
N TYR A 434 13.53 -12.01 -30.78
CA TYR A 434 14.26 -10.82 -31.21
C TYR A 434 15.59 -10.72 -30.49
N TYR A 435 16.65 -10.40 -31.20
CA TYR A 435 18.00 -10.25 -30.65
C TYR A 435 18.82 -9.23 -31.43
N LEU A 436 19.84 -8.67 -30.78
CA LEU A 436 20.79 -7.77 -31.41
C LEU A 436 21.93 -8.58 -32.07
N SER A 437 22.22 -8.31 -33.33
CA SER A 437 23.39 -8.83 -34.05
C SER A 437 24.05 -7.65 -34.79
N GLU A 438 25.21 -7.22 -34.32
CA GLU A 438 25.86 -5.97 -34.75
C GLU A 438 24.97 -4.73 -34.58
N LEU A 439 24.59 -4.03 -35.60
CA LEU A 439 23.66 -2.89 -35.60
C LEU A 439 22.29 -3.25 -36.16
N GLU A 440 21.92 -4.54 -36.11
CA GLU A 440 20.61 -5.00 -36.56
C GLU A 440 19.86 -5.67 -35.42
N ILE A 441 18.59 -5.34 -35.28
CA ILE A 441 17.66 -6.18 -34.55
C ILE A 441 17.18 -7.25 -35.51
N LYS A 442 17.55 -8.48 -35.23
CA LYS A 442 17.10 -9.67 -35.97
C LYS A 442 16.03 -10.41 -35.19
N LYS A 443 15.27 -11.21 -35.88
CA LYS A 443 14.34 -12.16 -35.28
C LYS A 443 14.56 -13.56 -35.84
N ILE A 444 14.40 -14.56 -35.02
CA ILE A 444 14.38 -15.96 -35.37
C ILE A 444 13.03 -16.56 -34.96
N ASN A 445 12.34 -17.19 -35.93
CA ASN A 445 11.10 -17.88 -35.64
C ASN A 445 11.38 -19.29 -35.12
N THR A 446 10.71 -19.68 -34.02
CA THR A 446 10.97 -20.95 -33.33
C THR A 446 10.36 -22.18 -34.06
N ASN A 447 9.39 -21.98 -34.96
CA ASN A 447 8.77 -23.06 -35.71
C ASN A 447 9.62 -23.50 -36.93
N ASP A 448 10.10 -22.55 -37.73
CA ASP A 448 10.81 -22.81 -39.00
C ASP A 448 12.30 -22.45 -38.97
N LYS A 449 12.76 -21.86 -37.87
CA LYS A 449 14.14 -21.34 -37.64
C LYS A 449 14.55 -20.26 -38.65
N LYS A 450 13.59 -19.61 -39.29
CA LYS A 450 13.87 -18.53 -40.23
C LYS A 450 14.40 -17.31 -39.47
N ILE A 451 15.50 -16.75 -39.99
CA ILE A 451 16.10 -15.52 -39.46
C ILE A 451 15.82 -14.40 -40.45
N ASP A 452 15.20 -13.31 -39.93
CA ASP A 452 14.96 -12.10 -40.73
C ASP A 452 15.54 -10.88 -39.97
N THR A 453 16.01 -9.87 -40.71
CA THR A 453 16.32 -8.57 -40.13
C THR A 453 15.03 -7.81 -39.89
N PHE A 454 14.73 -7.52 -38.61
CA PHE A 454 13.55 -6.74 -38.20
C PHE A 454 13.79 -5.25 -38.41
N LYS A 455 14.96 -4.74 -37.94
CA LYS A 455 15.37 -3.34 -38.07
C LYS A 455 16.87 -3.22 -38.21
N ASN A 456 17.31 -2.32 -39.12
CA ASN A 456 18.68 -1.87 -39.17
C ASN A 456 18.79 -0.57 -38.31
N LEU A 457 19.60 -0.58 -37.27
CA LEU A 457 19.70 0.54 -36.36
C LEU A 457 20.38 1.77 -36.97
N SER A 458 21.23 1.57 -38.01
CA SER A 458 21.83 2.70 -38.72
C SER A 458 20.82 3.48 -39.59
N ASP A 459 19.71 2.87 -39.97
CA ASP A 459 18.62 3.55 -40.68
C ASP A 459 17.70 4.31 -39.72
N GLU A 460 17.66 3.85 -38.46
CA GLU A 460 16.74 4.34 -37.43
C GLU A 460 17.34 5.42 -36.55
N PHE A 461 18.66 5.37 -36.29
CA PHE A 461 19.36 6.26 -35.38
C PHE A 461 20.62 6.83 -36.04
N SER A 462 20.90 8.11 -35.79
CA SER A 462 22.12 8.74 -36.24
C SER A 462 23.29 8.33 -35.34
N PHE A 463 24.24 7.60 -35.88
CA PHE A 463 25.46 7.22 -35.17
C PHE A 463 26.49 8.34 -35.22
N THR A 464 27.02 8.72 -34.07
CA THR A 464 28.20 9.58 -33.95
C THR A 464 29.36 8.78 -33.39
N SER A 465 30.58 9.12 -33.67
CA SER A 465 31.76 8.48 -33.08
C SER A 465 31.70 8.50 -31.54
N GLY A 466 31.85 7.37 -30.87
CA GLY A 466 31.80 7.27 -29.42
C GLY A 466 31.17 5.96 -28.95
N ARG A 467 30.85 5.88 -27.66
CA ARG A 467 30.14 4.72 -27.06
C ARG A 467 28.65 4.79 -27.36
N TYR A 468 28.04 3.64 -27.60
CA TYR A 468 26.59 3.50 -27.70
C TYR A 468 26.11 2.32 -26.85
N SER A 469 24.84 2.37 -26.50
CA SER A 469 24.11 1.29 -25.84
C SER A 469 22.77 1.10 -26.53
N VAL A 470 22.42 -0.14 -26.79
CA VAL A 470 21.12 -0.53 -27.36
C VAL A 470 20.41 -1.36 -26.32
N GLN A 471 19.22 -0.92 -25.96
CA GLN A 471 18.29 -1.68 -25.14
C GLN A 471 17.00 -1.82 -25.95
N PHE A 472 16.39 -3.00 -25.92
CA PHE A 472 15.10 -3.20 -26.54
C PHE A 472 14.25 -4.13 -25.69
N TYR A 473 12.95 -3.92 -25.76
CA TYR A 473 11.96 -4.62 -24.94
C TYR A 473 10.60 -4.56 -25.60
N ILE A 474 9.71 -5.47 -25.23
CA ILE A 474 8.33 -5.47 -25.70
C ILE A 474 7.44 -4.91 -24.59
N LYS A 475 6.60 -3.93 -24.95
CA LYS A 475 5.59 -3.34 -24.08
C LYS A 475 4.36 -3.01 -24.91
N ASN A 476 3.17 -3.37 -24.44
CA ASN A 476 1.90 -3.15 -25.14
C ASN A 476 1.93 -3.68 -26.60
N SER A 477 2.46 -4.90 -26.78
CA SER A 477 2.63 -5.54 -28.10
C SER A 477 3.48 -4.76 -29.11
N LYS A 478 4.29 -3.83 -28.63
CA LYS A 478 5.24 -3.05 -29.44
C LYS A 478 6.67 -3.37 -29.03
N LEU A 479 7.57 -3.47 -30.00
CA LEU A 479 9.00 -3.50 -29.74
C LEU A 479 9.49 -2.06 -29.54
N ASN A 480 10.00 -1.78 -28.39
CA ASN A 480 10.63 -0.51 -28.02
C ASN A 480 12.14 -0.66 -28.15
N ILE A 481 12.78 0.20 -28.92
CA ILE A 481 14.24 0.26 -29.07
C ILE A 481 14.73 1.55 -28.44
N ARG A 482 15.51 1.43 -27.38
CA ARG A 482 16.13 2.53 -26.68
C ARG A 482 17.60 2.59 -27.03
N PHE A 483 17.99 3.61 -27.79
CA PHE A 483 19.36 3.83 -28.23
C PHE A 483 19.99 4.99 -27.47
N GLY A 484 21.10 4.73 -26.81
CA GLY A 484 21.89 5.72 -26.09
C GLY A 484 23.26 5.89 -26.71
N GLN A 485 23.72 7.13 -26.86
CA GLN A 485 25.07 7.45 -27.35
C GLN A 485 25.71 8.58 -26.57
N SER A 486 27.04 8.58 -26.48
CA SER A 486 27.84 9.67 -25.89
C SER A 486 29.15 9.82 -26.63
N LYS A 487 29.56 11.06 -26.89
CA LYS A 487 30.88 11.37 -27.43
C LYS A 487 31.99 11.23 -26.42
N ASN A 488 31.70 11.48 -25.13
CA ASN A 488 32.63 11.49 -24.00
C ASN A 488 31.98 10.81 -22.79
N ASP A 489 32.40 9.72 -22.47
CA ASP A 489 32.34 8.75 -21.39
C ASP A 489 31.32 8.80 -20.23
N SER A 490 30.60 9.86 -19.92
CA SER A 490 29.91 9.89 -18.62
C SER A 490 28.39 9.88 -18.66
N ASN A 491 27.74 10.29 -19.73
CA ASN A 491 26.26 10.33 -19.76
C ASN A 491 25.70 9.97 -21.14
N LEU A 492 25.15 8.77 -21.29
CA LEU A 492 24.44 8.37 -22.49
C LEU A 492 23.10 9.12 -22.58
N LYS A 493 22.90 9.82 -23.69
CA LYS A 493 21.58 10.39 -24.02
C LYS A 493 20.80 9.33 -24.79
N PHE A 494 19.64 8.95 -24.24
CA PHE A 494 18.79 7.93 -24.83
C PHE A 494 17.68 8.52 -25.68
N THR A 495 17.41 7.88 -26.81
CA THR A 495 16.23 8.10 -27.65
C THR A 495 15.50 6.77 -27.76
N THR A 496 14.19 6.77 -27.58
CA THR A 496 13.35 5.57 -27.72
C THR A 496 12.48 5.69 -28.97
N LYS A 497 12.38 4.61 -29.72
CA LYS A 497 11.43 4.43 -30.83
C LYS A 497 10.62 3.17 -30.60
N GLU A 498 9.34 3.23 -30.97
CA GLU A 498 8.38 2.14 -30.85
C GLU A 498 8.04 1.57 -32.23
N TYR A 499 7.90 0.26 -32.33
CA TYR A 499 7.58 -0.46 -33.56
C TYR A 499 6.48 -1.47 -33.31
N GLU A 500 5.43 -1.43 -34.16
CA GLU A 500 4.36 -2.42 -34.09
C GLU A 500 4.93 -3.82 -34.44
N LEU A 501 4.63 -4.79 -33.61
CA LEU A 501 4.87 -6.19 -33.92
C LEU A 501 3.66 -6.70 -34.68
N LYS A 502 3.89 -7.27 -35.90
CA LYS A 502 2.81 -7.88 -36.65
C LYS A 502 2.29 -9.07 -35.84
N ALA A 503 1.02 -9.04 -35.47
CA ALA A 503 0.34 -10.24 -35.03
C ALA A 503 0.50 -11.31 -36.12
N THR A 504 0.89 -12.52 -35.75
CA THR A 504 0.81 -13.68 -36.68
C THR A 504 -0.63 -13.78 -37.15
N PRO A 505 -0.93 -13.94 -38.45
CA PRO A 505 -2.31 -14.10 -38.89
C PRO A 505 -2.87 -15.37 -38.25
N GLU A 506 -3.76 -15.16 -37.26
CA GLU A 506 -4.55 -16.25 -36.70
C GLU A 506 -5.40 -16.88 -37.80
N LYS A 507 -5.50 -18.22 -37.79
CA LYS A 507 -6.48 -18.93 -38.60
C LYS A 507 -7.86 -18.29 -38.35
N SER A 508 -8.47 -17.85 -39.42
CA SER A 508 -9.79 -17.26 -39.45
C SER A 508 -10.81 -18.24 -38.88
N ASP A 509 -11.26 -18.01 -37.64
CA ASP A 509 -12.57 -18.37 -37.17
C ASP A 509 -12.95 -17.34 -36.07
N ASP A 510 -13.89 -16.50 -36.44
CA ASP A 510 -14.66 -15.56 -35.60
C ASP A 510 -13.93 -14.84 -34.48
N LYS A 511 -13.23 -13.74 -34.81
CA LYS A 511 -12.87 -12.70 -33.79
C LYS A 511 -13.80 -11.51 -33.93
N PRO A 512 -14.41 -11.08 -32.78
CA PRO A 512 -14.74 -9.69 -32.66
C PRO A 512 -13.41 -8.92 -32.55
N GLU A 513 -13.27 -7.83 -33.31
CA GLU A 513 -12.19 -6.84 -33.12
C GLU A 513 -12.08 -6.47 -31.64
N ASN A 514 -11.17 -7.10 -30.90
CA ASN A 514 -10.78 -6.65 -29.59
C ASN A 514 -9.76 -5.51 -29.75
N ILE A 515 -10.25 -4.34 -30.09
CA ILE A 515 -9.67 -3.09 -29.59
C ILE A 515 -9.70 -3.29 -28.08
N VAL A 516 -8.54 -3.42 -27.41
CA VAL A 516 -8.46 -3.37 -25.96
C VAL A 516 -9.00 -1.99 -25.58
N LYS A 517 -10.30 -1.96 -25.30
CA LYS A 517 -10.99 -0.74 -24.91
C LYS A 517 -10.38 -0.33 -23.57
N VAL A 518 -9.66 0.80 -23.59
CA VAL A 518 -9.10 1.36 -22.35
C VAL A 518 -10.20 1.40 -21.31
N ASP A 519 -9.97 0.73 -20.18
CA ASP A 519 -10.93 0.69 -19.10
C ASP A 519 -10.85 1.98 -18.27
N LYS A 520 -11.83 2.84 -18.46
CA LYS A 520 -12.01 4.10 -17.74
C LYS A 520 -12.89 3.98 -16.49
N SER A 521 -13.48 2.81 -16.24
CA SER A 521 -14.58 2.64 -15.26
C SER A 521 -14.21 3.04 -13.85
N SER A 522 -13.04 2.66 -13.35
CA SER A 522 -12.57 3.02 -12.00
C SER A 522 -12.33 4.52 -11.87
N LEU A 523 -11.75 5.16 -12.89
CA LEU A 523 -11.53 6.61 -12.89
C LEU A 523 -12.85 7.37 -12.99
N ILE A 524 -13.80 6.90 -13.79
CA ILE A 524 -15.17 7.46 -13.87
C ILE A 524 -15.83 7.36 -12.50
N ALA A 525 -15.79 6.20 -11.85
CA ALA A 525 -16.45 6.00 -10.56
C ALA A 525 -15.92 6.97 -9.48
N ILE A 526 -14.60 7.09 -9.35
CA ILE A 526 -13.98 8.02 -8.38
C ILE A 526 -14.24 9.48 -8.75
N TYR A 527 -14.15 9.83 -10.04
CA TYR A 527 -14.44 11.18 -10.52
C TYR A 527 -15.90 11.57 -10.22
N ASP A 528 -16.87 10.75 -10.60
CA ASP A 528 -18.29 11.01 -10.41
C ASP A 528 -18.68 11.12 -8.93
N HIS A 529 -18.07 10.31 -8.08
CA HIS A 529 -18.29 10.38 -6.63
C HIS A 529 -17.77 11.69 -6.01
N ASN A 530 -16.76 12.32 -6.60
CA ASN A 530 -16.08 13.48 -6.00
C ASN A 530 -16.25 14.78 -6.78
N LYS A 531 -16.77 14.78 -8.01
CA LYS A 531 -16.88 15.98 -8.86
C LYS A 531 -17.69 17.12 -8.24
N ASP A 532 -18.70 16.79 -7.43
CA ASP A 532 -19.59 17.74 -6.77
C ASP A 532 -19.21 18.00 -5.31
N LYS A 533 -18.03 17.51 -4.86
CA LYS A 533 -17.54 17.71 -3.50
C LYS A 533 -17.32 19.21 -3.25
N VAL A 534 -17.80 19.71 -2.12
CA VAL A 534 -17.62 21.11 -1.72
C VAL A 534 -16.48 21.25 -0.74
N LYS A 535 -15.82 22.41 -0.77
CA LYS A 535 -14.61 22.66 0.04
C LYS A 535 -14.86 22.53 1.54
N GLY A 536 -16.01 22.97 2.05
CA GLY A 536 -16.34 22.90 3.48
C GLY A 536 -15.23 23.45 4.36
N THR A 537 -14.77 22.62 5.31
CA THR A 537 -13.73 22.92 6.29
C THR A 537 -12.31 22.69 5.82
N PHE A 538 -12.09 22.13 4.63
CA PHE A 538 -10.76 21.79 4.15
C PHE A 538 -9.81 22.99 3.98
N THR A 539 -8.50 22.78 4.20
CA THR A 539 -7.48 23.81 3.97
C THR A 539 -7.42 24.21 2.49
N ASP A 540 -7.02 25.44 2.21
CA ASP A 540 -6.91 25.92 0.82
C ASP A 540 -5.86 25.13 0.03
N GLU A 541 -4.77 24.72 0.66
CA GLU A 541 -3.67 23.96 0.05
C GLU A 541 -4.16 22.57 -0.40
N THR A 542 -4.72 21.78 0.52
CA THR A 542 -5.15 20.40 0.19
C THR A 542 -6.36 20.39 -0.75
N TRP A 543 -7.26 21.38 -0.61
CA TRP A 543 -8.40 21.54 -1.49
C TRP A 543 -7.99 21.89 -2.93
N ASN A 544 -7.02 22.80 -3.11
CA ASN A 544 -6.53 23.17 -4.44
C ASN A 544 -5.80 22.00 -5.12
N THR A 545 -5.04 21.20 -4.37
CA THR A 545 -4.41 19.97 -4.87
C THR A 545 -5.46 18.97 -5.33
N PHE A 546 -6.53 18.77 -4.55
CA PHE A 546 -7.65 17.92 -4.93
C PHE A 546 -8.34 18.41 -6.22
N LEU A 547 -8.66 19.71 -6.32
CA LEU A 547 -9.27 20.28 -7.53
C LEU A 547 -8.39 20.10 -8.78
N GLN A 548 -7.06 20.26 -8.62
CA GLN A 548 -6.12 20.04 -9.71
C GLN A 548 -6.15 18.58 -10.19
N SER A 549 -6.12 17.62 -9.28
CA SER A 549 -6.20 16.19 -9.62
C SER A 549 -7.56 15.81 -10.21
N LEU A 550 -8.64 16.39 -9.71
CA LEU A 550 -10.00 16.18 -10.25
C LEU A 550 -10.10 16.69 -11.71
N ASN A 551 -9.54 17.87 -12.00
CA ASN A 551 -9.50 18.41 -13.36
C ASN A 551 -8.61 17.58 -14.29
N GLN A 552 -7.47 17.07 -13.80
CA GLN A 552 -6.62 16.15 -14.57
C GLN A 552 -7.37 14.86 -14.91
N ALA A 553 -8.07 14.28 -13.92
CA ALA A 553 -8.90 13.08 -14.14
C ALA A 553 -9.96 13.33 -15.22
N LYS A 554 -10.66 14.47 -15.17
CA LYS A 554 -11.60 14.86 -16.20
C LYS A 554 -10.99 14.93 -17.59
N ASN A 555 -9.85 15.64 -17.72
CA ASN A 555 -9.15 15.79 -18.99
C ASN A 555 -8.76 14.44 -19.59
N ILE A 556 -8.29 13.50 -18.76
CA ILE A 556 -7.95 12.13 -19.20
C ILE A 556 -9.20 11.34 -19.60
N LEU A 557 -10.32 11.48 -18.87
CA LEU A 557 -11.59 10.85 -19.22
C LEU A 557 -12.15 11.35 -20.56
N ASP A 558 -11.99 12.63 -20.85
CA ASP A 558 -12.50 13.29 -22.06
C ASP A 558 -11.60 13.00 -23.30
N ARG A 559 -10.42 12.40 -23.14
CA ARG A 559 -9.51 12.06 -24.25
C ARG A 559 -9.88 10.70 -24.84
N ASP A 560 -9.99 10.64 -26.17
CA ASP A 560 -10.19 9.38 -26.91
C ASP A 560 -8.89 8.59 -27.08
N ASP A 561 -7.72 9.27 -27.06
CA ASP A 561 -6.39 8.69 -27.17
C ASP A 561 -5.72 8.38 -25.82
N ALA A 562 -6.46 8.49 -24.70
CA ALA A 562 -5.92 8.18 -23.38
C ALA A 562 -5.51 6.71 -23.29
N THR A 563 -4.30 6.47 -22.85
CA THR A 563 -3.79 5.12 -22.62
C THR A 563 -4.28 4.59 -21.25
N GLN A 564 -4.22 3.26 -21.03
CA GLN A 564 -4.53 2.69 -19.72
C GLN A 564 -3.60 3.25 -18.63
N LEU A 565 -2.35 3.56 -18.98
CA LEU A 565 -1.41 4.19 -18.04
C LEU A 565 -1.85 5.61 -17.65
N ASP A 566 -2.36 6.41 -18.60
CA ASP A 566 -2.91 7.74 -18.32
C ASP A 566 -4.09 7.64 -17.34
N ILE A 567 -4.99 6.67 -17.56
CA ILE A 567 -6.14 6.39 -16.70
C ILE A 567 -5.68 5.99 -15.30
N ASN A 568 -4.73 5.07 -15.20
CA ASN A 568 -4.22 4.57 -13.91
C ASN A 568 -3.50 5.67 -13.12
N ASN A 569 -2.69 6.50 -13.79
CA ASN A 569 -2.01 7.63 -13.17
C ASN A 569 -3.01 8.69 -12.67
N ALA A 570 -4.01 9.02 -13.47
CA ALA A 570 -5.07 9.97 -13.08
C ALA A 570 -5.88 9.44 -11.89
N LEU A 571 -6.21 8.15 -11.88
CA LEU A 571 -6.88 7.46 -10.77
C LEU A 571 -6.07 7.55 -9.47
N SER A 572 -4.78 7.19 -9.52
CA SER A 572 -3.87 7.23 -8.37
C SER A 572 -3.69 8.66 -7.83
N ASN A 573 -3.51 9.64 -8.71
CA ASN A 573 -3.36 11.04 -8.32
C ASN A 573 -4.63 11.60 -7.65
N LEU A 574 -5.80 11.30 -8.23
CA LEU A 574 -7.07 11.75 -7.66
C LEU A 574 -7.32 11.10 -6.29
N GLN A 575 -7.09 9.80 -6.18
CA GLN A 575 -7.22 9.08 -4.90
C GLN A 575 -6.29 9.65 -3.83
N THR A 576 -5.02 9.86 -4.17
CA THR A 576 -4.04 10.44 -3.24
C THR A 576 -4.45 11.84 -2.78
N SER A 577 -4.96 12.66 -3.69
CA SER A 577 -5.40 14.02 -3.34
C SER A 577 -6.66 14.02 -2.45
N ILE A 578 -7.57 13.07 -2.64
CA ILE A 578 -8.75 12.86 -1.77
C ILE A 578 -8.31 12.47 -0.36
N ASN A 579 -7.40 11.50 -0.24
CA ASN A 579 -6.90 11.01 1.04
C ASN A 579 -6.10 12.06 1.81
N ASN A 580 -5.48 13.01 1.10
CA ASN A 580 -4.71 14.11 1.67
C ASN A 580 -5.54 15.34 2.04
N LEU A 581 -6.88 15.34 1.86
CA LEU A 581 -7.73 16.43 2.30
C LEU A 581 -7.65 16.59 3.83
N LYS A 582 -7.21 17.76 4.28
CA LYS A 582 -7.07 18.10 5.70
C LYS A 582 -8.02 19.21 6.08
N ASP A 583 -8.75 19.03 7.16
CA ASP A 583 -9.54 20.10 7.74
C ASP A 583 -8.63 21.24 8.24
N LYS A 584 -9.11 22.47 8.10
CA LYS A 584 -8.49 23.61 8.79
C LYS A 584 -8.44 23.29 10.29
N PRO A 585 -7.33 23.53 10.97
CA PRO A 585 -7.31 23.37 12.41
C PRO A 585 -8.49 24.15 12.97
N LYS A 586 -9.38 23.48 13.69
CA LYS A 586 -10.39 24.17 14.48
C LYS A 586 -9.59 25.15 15.35
N ASN A 587 -9.72 26.47 15.07
CA ASN A 587 -9.29 27.46 16.04
C ASN A 587 -10.17 27.19 17.27
N ILE A 588 -9.66 26.40 18.18
CA ILE A 588 -10.14 26.31 19.53
C ILE A 588 -9.68 27.65 20.16
N VAL A 589 -10.42 28.72 19.84
CA VAL A 589 -10.45 29.89 20.71
C VAL A 589 -10.99 29.31 21.99
N LYS A 590 -10.13 29.16 22.99
CA LYS A 590 -10.52 28.69 24.33
C LYS A 590 -11.58 29.66 24.81
N VAL A 591 -12.86 29.27 24.70
CA VAL A 591 -14.00 30.11 25.08
C VAL A 591 -13.86 30.39 26.57
N ASP A 592 -13.73 31.66 26.91
CA ASP A 592 -13.66 32.07 28.33
C ASP A 592 -15.05 32.10 28.92
N LYS A 593 -15.36 31.08 29.71
CA LYS A 593 -16.63 30.95 30.48
C LYS A 593 -16.57 31.57 31.85
N SER A 594 -15.41 32.08 32.31
CA SER A 594 -15.14 32.46 33.72
C SER A 594 -16.12 33.48 34.28
N SER A 595 -16.41 34.55 33.51
CA SER A 595 -17.34 35.60 33.93
C SER A 595 -18.79 35.11 34.05
N LEU A 596 -19.22 34.25 33.13
CA LEU A 596 -20.56 33.67 33.18
C LEU A 596 -20.70 32.67 34.34
N ILE A 597 -19.68 31.86 34.58
CA ILE A 597 -19.62 30.93 35.73
C ILE A 597 -19.73 31.71 37.02
N ALA A 598 -18.93 32.78 37.21
CA ALA A 598 -18.93 33.58 38.44
C ALA A 598 -20.30 34.18 38.75
N ILE A 599 -20.98 34.76 37.74
CA ILE A 599 -22.30 35.37 37.95
C ILE A 599 -23.40 34.33 38.13
N TYR A 600 -23.29 33.19 37.45
CA TYR A 600 -24.22 32.07 37.60
C TYR A 600 -24.11 31.48 39.03
N ASP A 601 -22.91 31.13 39.49
CA ASP A 601 -22.67 30.54 40.81
C ASP A 601 -23.08 31.46 41.93
N HIS A 602 -22.87 32.77 41.80
CA HIS A 602 -23.31 33.74 42.78
C HIS A 602 -24.84 33.83 42.94
N ASN A 603 -25.58 33.48 41.86
CA ASN A 603 -27.05 33.69 41.81
C ASN A 603 -27.88 32.41 41.74
N LYS A 604 -27.28 31.22 41.49
CA LYS A 604 -28.01 29.97 41.31
C LYS A 604 -28.89 29.54 42.47
N ASP A 605 -28.47 29.90 43.71
CA ASP A 605 -29.17 29.54 44.96
C ASP A 605 -30.00 30.71 45.50
N ARG A 606 -30.17 31.78 44.72
CA ARG A 606 -30.92 32.96 45.14
C ARG A 606 -32.39 32.61 45.34
N VAL A 607 -32.96 33.04 46.48
CA VAL A 607 -34.36 32.84 46.80
C VAL A 607 -35.19 34.04 46.42
N LYS A 608 -36.47 33.82 46.04
CA LYS A 608 -37.37 34.85 45.56
C LYS A 608 -37.60 36.00 46.55
N GLY A 609 -37.74 35.72 47.83
CA GLY A 609 -37.98 36.74 48.85
C GLY A 609 -39.14 37.69 48.50
N ALA A 610 -38.88 39.00 48.57
CA ALA A 610 -39.86 40.05 48.31
C ALA A 610 -40.02 40.42 46.85
N PHE A 611 -39.35 39.82 45.90
CA PHE A 611 -39.39 40.17 44.48
C PHE A 611 -40.77 39.88 43.83
N THR A 612 -41.12 40.68 42.82
CA THR A 612 -42.37 40.47 42.04
C THR A 612 -42.25 39.17 41.21
N ASP A 613 -43.40 38.51 40.99
CA ASP A 613 -43.42 37.24 40.23
C ASP A 613 -42.87 37.41 38.79
N GLU A 614 -43.18 38.53 38.16
CA GLU A 614 -42.77 38.88 36.80
C GLU A 614 -41.23 38.98 36.70
N THR A 615 -40.61 39.80 37.51
CA THR A 615 -39.16 40.03 37.46
C THR A 615 -38.39 38.80 37.95
N TRP A 616 -38.93 38.07 38.92
CA TRP A 616 -38.35 36.82 39.40
C TRP A 616 -38.38 35.71 38.32
N ASN A 617 -39.47 35.53 37.60
CA ASN A 617 -39.56 34.54 36.51
C ASN A 617 -38.64 34.88 35.35
N THR A 618 -38.47 36.15 34.98
CA THR A 618 -37.49 36.60 33.98
C THR A 618 -36.06 36.29 34.41
N PHE A 619 -35.73 36.50 35.69
CA PHE A 619 -34.44 36.14 36.26
C PHE A 619 -34.19 34.63 36.20
N LEU A 620 -35.15 33.78 36.61
CA LEU A 620 -35.06 32.34 36.55
C LEU A 620 -34.82 31.81 35.12
N GLN A 621 -35.53 32.41 34.17
CA GLN A 621 -35.40 32.07 32.74
C GLN A 621 -33.98 32.37 32.25
N SER A 622 -33.41 33.54 32.58
CA SER A 622 -32.06 33.91 32.20
C SER A 622 -31.01 33.07 32.92
N LEU A 623 -31.24 32.67 34.18
CA LEU A 623 -30.38 31.78 34.94
C LEU A 623 -30.31 30.37 34.32
N ASN A 624 -31.48 29.82 33.91
CA ASN A 624 -31.55 28.53 33.20
C ASN A 624 -30.87 28.59 31.84
N GLN A 625 -31.03 29.70 31.09
CA GLN A 625 -30.31 29.88 29.81
C GLN A 625 -28.81 29.92 30.03
N ALA A 626 -28.32 30.64 31.06
CA ALA A 626 -26.90 30.67 31.37
C ALA A 626 -26.35 29.27 31.69
N LYS A 627 -27.09 28.46 32.47
CA LYS A 627 -26.73 27.08 32.76
C LYS A 627 -26.61 26.24 31.48
N ASN A 628 -27.63 26.29 30.60
CA ASN A 628 -27.61 25.53 29.33
C ASN A 628 -26.42 25.90 28.43
N ILE A 629 -26.01 27.18 28.42
CA ILE A 629 -24.85 27.64 27.65
C ILE A 629 -23.54 27.15 28.31
N LEU A 630 -23.46 27.12 29.64
CA LEU A 630 -22.28 26.61 30.37
C LEU A 630 -22.09 25.11 30.19
N ASP A 631 -23.18 24.34 30.11
CA ASP A 631 -23.18 22.87 29.98
C ASP A 631 -22.90 22.37 28.54
N ARG A 632 -22.89 23.26 27.53
CA ARG A 632 -22.61 22.90 26.13
C ARG A 632 -21.13 22.95 25.82
N ASP A 633 -20.65 21.95 25.05
CA ASP A 633 -19.26 21.87 24.54
C ASP A 633 -19.02 22.69 23.26
N ASP A 634 -20.08 22.97 22.49
CA ASP A 634 -20.02 23.71 21.23
C ASP A 634 -20.30 25.23 21.38
N THR A 635 -20.25 25.73 22.57
CA THR A 635 -20.54 27.13 22.92
C THR A 635 -19.52 28.10 22.35
N THR A 636 -19.98 29.15 21.68
CA THR A 636 -19.11 30.23 21.20
C THR A 636 -18.91 31.32 22.26
N GLN A 637 -17.86 32.17 22.11
CA GLN A 637 -17.65 33.33 22.98
C GLN A 637 -18.83 34.31 22.90
N LEU A 638 -19.50 34.42 21.72
CA LEU A 638 -20.69 35.25 21.57
C LEU A 638 -21.86 34.72 22.39
N ASP A 639 -22.08 33.39 22.43
CA ASP A 639 -23.12 32.78 23.27
C ASP A 639 -22.88 33.07 24.74
N ILE A 640 -21.62 32.97 25.21
CA ILE A 640 -21.22 33.29 26.59
C ILE A 640 -21.51 34.76 26.90
N ASN A 641 -21.08 35.68 26.02
CA ASN A 641 -21.28 37.12 26.22
C ASN A 641 -22.76 37.51 26.27
N ASN A 642 -23.58 36.90 25.39
CA ASN A 642 -25.02 37.12 25.33
C ASN A 642 -25.71 36.59 26.61
N ALA A 643 -25.37 35.39 27.07
CA ALA A 643 -25.92 34.80 28.29
C ALA A 643 -25.53 35.61 29.54
N LEU A 644 -24.28 36.08 29.57
CA LEU A 644 -23.77 36.95 30.63
C LEU A 644 -24.58 38.27 30.72
N SER A 645 -24.76 38.94 29.57
CA SER A 645 -25.51 40.19 29.45
C SER A 645 -26.99 40.04 29.87
N ASN A 646 -27.61 38.94 29.39
CA ASN A 646 -29.02 38.66 29.71
C ASN A 646 -29.20 38.37 31.20
N LEU A 647 -28.34 37.55 31.79
CA LEU A 647 -28.42 37.24 33.22
C LEU A 647 -28.17 38.50 34.05
N GLN A 648 -27.14 39.31 33.75
CA GLN A 648 -26.84 40.57 34.44
C GLN A 648 -28.02 41.53 34.35
N THR A 649 -28.66 41.67 33.15
CA THR A 649 -29.81 42.54 32.95
C THR A 649 -31.01 42.06 33.76
N SER A 650 -31.29 40.77 33.81
CA SER A 650 -32.38 40.23 34.62
C SER A 650 -32.18 40.37 36.11
N ILE A 651 -30.95 40.28 36.62
CA ILE A 651 -30.58 40.55 38.00
C ILE A 651 -30.84 42.02 38.35
N ASN A 652 -30.41 42.94 37.48
CA ASN A 652 -30.56 44.39 37.71
C ASN A 652 -32.01 44.82 37.63
N ASN A 653 -32.87 44.06 36.95
CA ASN A 653 -34.30 44.36 36.80
C ASN A 653 -35.18 43.74 37.90
N LEU A 654 -34.63 43.04 38.88
CA LEU A 654 -35.39 42.53 40.02
C LEU A 654 -36.04 43.68 40.81
N LYS A 655 -37.33 43.62 40.97
CA LYS A 655 -38.13 44.66 41.70
C LYS A 655 -38.85 44.04 42.89
N ASP A 656 -38.76 44.69 44.01
CA ASP A 656 -39.54 44.30 45.17
C ASP A 656 -41.04 44.57 44.97
N LYS A 657 -41.88 43.70 45.53
CA LYS A 657 -43.31 43.96 45.63
C LYS A 657 -43.52 45.25 46.39
N PRO A 658 -44.44 46.12 45.97
CA PRO A 658 -44.77 47.31 46.70
C PRO A 658 -45.17 46.94 48.10
N LYS A 659 -44.53 47.59 49.15
CA LYS A 659 -44.91 47.42 50.55
C LYS A 659 -46.37 47.86 50.64
N ASN A 660 -47.31 46.98 51.01
CA ASN A 660 -48.65 47.33 51.34
C ASN A 660 -48.55 48.22 52.61
N ILE A 661 -48.61 49.56 52.42
CA ILE A 661 -48.80 50.50 53.52
C ILE A 661 -50.25 50.33 53.85
N VAL A 662 -50.56 49.54 54.89
CA VAL A 662 -51.90 49.53 55.50
C VAL A 662 -52.05 50.88 56.10
N LYS A 663 -52.84 51.76 55.46
CA LYS A 663 -53.30 53.00 56.09
C LYS A 663 -54.10 52.60 57.35
N VAL A 664 -53.53 52.80 58.50
CA VAL A 664 -54.26 52.61 59.76
C VAL A 664 -55.44 53.61 59.78
N ASP A 665 -56.64 53.04 59.68
CA ASP A 665 -57.85 53.85 59.84
C ASP A 665 -57.96 54.33 61.26
N LYS A 666 -57.79 55.67 61.47
CA LYS A 666 -57.88 56.35 62.75
C LYS A 666 -59.24 56.95 62.98
N SER A 667 -60.22 56.71 62.10
CA SER A 667 -61.50 57.32 62.13
C SER A 667 -62.24 57.08 63.47
N SER A 668 -62.21 55.84 63.96
CA SER A 668 -62.84 55.48 65.21
C SER A 668 -62.24 56.21 66.42
N LEU A 669 -60.90 56.37 66.43
CA LEU A 669 -60.17 57.04 67.48
C LEU A 669 -60.43 58.58 67.47
N ILE A 670 -60.48 59.14 66.24
CA ILE A 670 -60.82 60.57 66.06
C ILE A 670 -62.23 60.84 66.50
N ALA A 671 -63.23 59.99 66.17
CA ALA A 671 -64.63 60.13 66.59
C ALA A 671 -64.76 60.05 68.10
N ILE A 672 -64.01 59.18 68.81
CA ILE A 672 -63.98 59.08 70.25
C ILE A 672 -63.35 60.34 70.87
N TYR A 673 -62.25 60.81 70.27
CA TYR A 673 -61.59 62.02 70.70
C TYR A 673 -62.50 63.26 70.57
N ASP A 674 -63.08 63.44 69.46
CA ASP A 674 -63.94 64.57 69.18
C ASP A 674 -65.23 64.55 69.99
N HIS A 675 -65.77 63.39 70.36
CA HIS A 675 -66.92 63.25 71.24
C HIS A 675 -66.60 63.62 72.72
N ASN A 676 -65.40 63.51 73.16
CA ASN A 676 -64.99 63.68 74.52
C ASN A 676 -64.14 64.95 74.80
N LYS A 677 -63.71 65.68 73.73
CA LYS A 677 -62.75 66.82 73.93
C LYS A 677 -63.39 68.00 74.64
N ASP A 678 -64.70 68.14 74.66
CA ASP A 678 -65.45 69.24 75.33
C ASP A 678 -66.00 68.83 76.69
N LYS A 679 -65.60 67.63 77.24
CA LYS A 679 -66.04 67.13 78.55
C LYS A 679 -64.96 67.24 79.64
N VAL A 680 -63.89 67.93 79.35
CA VAL A 680 -62.84 68.23 80.36
C VAL A 680 -62.80 69.71 80.66
#